data_c3d107bf3c9287665f1cc3a88101a963
#
_entry.id   c3d107bf3c9287665f1cc3a88101a963
#
_cell.length_a   1.000
_cell.length_b   1.000
_cell.length_c   1.000
_cell.angle_alpha   90.00
_cell.angle_beta   90.00
_cell.angle_gamma   90.00
#
_symmetry.space_group_name_H-M   'P 1'
#
loop_
_entity.id
_entity.type
_entity.pdbx_description
1 polymer ?
#
loop_
_entity_poly.entity_id
_entity_poly.type
_entity_poly.pdbx_seq_one_letter_code
_entity_poly.pdbx_strand_id
1 'polypeptide(L)'
;MRAINLKTNHLTAPVGIDAGPLFLSWQCADGVRQTAYEIQLTANGEMLWHSGKTEGAAMHADVPAVVGSRVSGCWRVRLWDENDVPGAWSEARFETGLAQCDWVGEWVDPETEPIDIPGDDAINAFARPNWERKQAEKEAAGKGAAESYKPHRPASYLRKSFTASKGEARLYITAKGLYAAWLDGKRIGDMVLAPGSFTGNKHLGAQTYDVTALLHEGENELLIALGDGWHRSTGGVDGDRDLFGDTLGMLFQLEVDGKPVCVSDDTMQATQCGPIRQNDMQQGEVYDARLEGELTGWHGVRTYRDDLPITGMNTVPILEHEAFPGKLLQTPNGETVLDFGQNIAGYVEITLIAHTGQKVKLTCGEALDENGNFTQENFQDRNRHKEGGTAQMLELVCKEGKNHFKPSFTIMGFRYAKVETDADLTDAVFTAYAVYSDMAVTGAFTCGNDAVNRLVKNSVWSQKGNFCDVPTDCPTRERAGWTGDMGVFIETGLTLMDCYPVAEKWLAECRLNQYPDGRMANIAPPNARPGYMTPMLCMSAGWGDAAILVPYAMYKRMGDRKILADNYEMMQRWYAFLLGRAQQTTDEQQGGDYAKFTVLNGMDYGEWCEPGITPMQAMMNPRKSVGTAYLAYSGRLLAEVADELGTADDAANYRDTAANAVKAYRAAFTENGVIHSDRQCEYVRAIAFALLGEEESKAAAETLNRMVAENDYHLNTGFLSTPFLCDVLAKYGYADTAYKLLLQPDAPGWLYEVGKGATTVWETWTGIDENGKPHESLNHYSYGAICGWLFGGVCGIRYTDGALTIAPTPDKSLDWAKATYDSPAGRIVSGWRYDGDAVTYEFEIPANLTADVTLPDGRKFTLAPGKHTV
;
A
#
# COMPACT_ATOMS: atom_id res chain seq x y z
N MET A 1 -29.91 -12.31 -18.26
CA MET A 1 -28.60 -11.98 -17.64
C MET A 1 -28.58 -10.51 -17.26
N ARG A 2 -27.91 -10.12 -16.15
CA ARG A 2 -27.86 -8.75 -15.63
C ARG A 2 -26.43 -8.39 -15.24
N ALA A 3 -26.01 -7.13 -15.49
CA ALA A 3 -24.74 -6.61 -15.00
C ALA A 3 -24.89 -6.15 -13.55
N ILE A 4 -23.88 -6.42 -12.73
CA ILE A 4 -23.75 -6.01 -11.33
C ILE A 4 -22.33 -5.49 -11.07
N ASN A 5 -22.09 -4.89 -9.91
CA ASN A 5 -20.77 -4.39 -9.48
C ASN A 5 -20.08 -3.53 -10.55
N LEU A 6 -20.83 -2.56 -11.08
CA LEU A 6 -20.34 -1.64 -12.11
C LEU A 6 -19.27 -0.73 -11.55
N LYS A 7 -18.13 -0.63 -12.24
CA LYS A 7 -17.02 0.26 -11.86
C LYS A 7 -16.60 1.16 -13.03
N THR A 8 -16.21 2.38 -12.71
CA THR A 8 -15.60 3.34 -13.61
C THR A 8 -14.15 3.53 -13.16
N ASN A 9 -13.16 3.24 -14.02
CA ASN A 9 -11.73 3.26 -13.67
C ASN A 9 -11.44 2.49 -12.37
N HIS A 10 -11.99 1.26 -12.26
CA HIS A 10 -11.88 0.36 -11.10
C HIS A 10 -12.53 0.87 -9.80
N LEU A 11 -13.21 2.03 -9.82
CA LEU A 11 -13.84 2.66 -8.67
C LEU A 11 -15.38 2.53 -8.74
N THR A 12 -16.02 2.44 -7.58
CA THR A 12 -17.49 2.41 -7.47
C THR A 12 -18.03 3.83 -7.30
N ALA A 13 -18.82 4.30 -8.27
CA ALA A 13 -19.43 5.63 -8.27
C ALA A 13 -18.43 6.76 -7.88
N PRO A 14 -17.26 6.86 -8.54
CA PRO A 14 -16.23 7.80 -8.13
C PRO A 14 -16.66 9.26 -8.32
N VAL A 15 -16.17 10.15 -7.45
CA VAL A 15 -16.33 11.59 -7.52
C VAL A 15 -14.96 12.25 -7.59
N GLY A 16 -14.77 13.11 -8.61
CA GLY A 16 -13.55 13.88 -8.77
C GLY A 16 -12.40 13.14 -9.44
N ILE A 17 -12.69 12.13 -10.29
CA ILE A 17 -11.65 11.48 -11.12
C ILE A 17 -11.17 12.42 -12.24
N ASP A 18 -10.02 12.10 -12.84
CA ASP A 18 -9.50 12.88 -13.96
C ASP A 18 -10.45 12.88 -15.17
N ALA A 19 -10.42 13.98 -15.89
CA ALA A 19 -10.96 14.06 -17.24
C ALA A 19 -10.12 13.17 -18.19
N GLY A 20 -10.78 12.43 -19.08
CA GLY A 20 -10.06 11.53 -19.99
C GLY A 20 -10.88 10.36 -20.51
N PRO A 21 -10.22 9.35 -21.06
CA PRO A 21 -10.84 8.09 -21.42
C PRO A 21 -11.25 7.31 -20.18
N LEU A 22 -12.30 6.50 -20.29
CA LEU A 22 -12.81 5.68 -19.18
C LEU A 22 -12.63 4.19 -19.47
N PHE A 23 -12.28 3.45 -18.44
CA PHE A 23 -12.38 1.99 -18.39
C PHE A 23 -13.64 1.64 -17.58
N LEU A 24 -14.60 0.94 -18.23
CA LEU A 24 -15.84 0.52 -17.59
C LEU A 24 -15.82 -0.98 -17.40
N SER A 25 -16.22 -1.45 -16.22
CA SER A 25 -16.27 -2.88 -15.93
C SER A 25 -17.53 -3.28 -15.15
N TRP A 26 -17.90 -4.54 -15.26
CA TRP A 26 -19.08 -5.12 -14.59
C TRP A 26 -18.87 -6.60 -14.34
N GLN A 27 -19.74 -7.19 -13.54
CA GLN A 27 -19.84 -8.63 -13.34
C GLN A 27 -21.20 -9.13 -13.87
N CYS A 28 -21.28 -10.40 -14.24
CA CYS A 28 -22.51 -11.03 -14.71
C CYS A 28 -23.26 -11.72 -13.58
N ALA A 29 -24.58 -11.58 -13.57
CA ALA A 29 -25.50 -12.32 -12.70
C ALA A 29 -26.69 -12.83 -13.49
N ASP A 30 -27.42 -13.82 -12.94
CA ASP A 30 -28.68 -14.32 -13.45
C ASP A 30 -28.58 -14.87 -14.90
N GLY A 31 -27.57 -15.72 -15.16
CA GLY A 31 -27.38 -16.37 -16.46
C GLY A 31 -26.13 -17.25 -16.47
N VAL A 32 -25.87 -17.90 -17.59
CA VAL A 32 -24.74 -18.81 -17.77
C VAL A 32 -23.59 -18.11 -18.50
N ARG A 33 -23.89 -17.48 -19.65
CA ARG A 33 -22.90 -16.86 -20.52
C ARG A 33 -23.42 -15.58 -21.15
N GLN A 34 -22.61 -14.52 -21.09
CA GLN A 34 -22.80 -13.31 -21.87
C GLN A 34 -22.39 -13.56 -23.33
N THR A 35 -23.25 -13.21 -24.27
CA THR A 35 -22.96 -13.29 -25.72
C THR A 35 -22.69 -11.91 -26.32
N ALA A 36 -23.28 -10.87 -25.75
CA ALA A 36 -23.07 -9.49 -26.17
C ALA A 36 -23.34 -8.52 -25.01
N TYR A 37 -22.90 -7.29 -25.18
CA TYR A 37 -23.25 -6.17 -24.31
C TYR A 37 -23.58 -4.92 -25.13
N GLU A 38 -24.23 -3.95 -24.50
CA GLU A 38 -24.45 -2.62 -25.04
C GLU A 38 -24.31 -1.59 -23.93
N ILE A 39 -23.49 -0.58 -24.19
CA ILE A 39 -23.22 0.52 -23.23
C ILE A 39 -23.74 1.84 -23.80
N GLN A 40 -24.35 2.64 -22.95
CA GLN A 40 -24.69 4.03 -23.22
C GLN A 40 -24.06 4.89 -22.14
N LEU A 41 -23.33 5.91 -22.54
CA LEU A 41 -22.70 6.90 -21.68
C LEU A 41 -23.30 8.27 -21.92
N THR A 42 -23.78 8.89 -20.86
CA THR A 42 -24.27 10.27 -20.86
C THR A 42 -23.36 11.16 -20.02
N ALA A 43 -23.18 12.39 -20.45
CA ALA A 43 -22.44 13.43 -19.74
C ALA A 43 -23.36 14.66 -19.62
N ASN A 44 -23.56 15.13 -18.39
CA ASN A 44 -24.47 16.26 -18.11
C ASN A 44 -25.86 16.12 -18.75
N GLY A 45 -26.37 14.89 -18.78
CA GLY A 45 -27.69 14.56 -19.36
C GLY A 45 -27.71 14.34 -20.87
N GLU A 46 -26.64 14.59 -21.59
CA GLU A 46 -26.55 14.38 -23.04
C GLU A 46 -25.79 13.08 -23.37
N MET A 47 -26.22 12.40 -24.46
CA MET A 47 -25.56 11.18 -24.93
C MET A 47 -24.16 11.52 -25.46
N LEU A 48 -23.12 11.04 -24.78
CA LEU A 48 -21.73 11.22 -25.19
C LEU A 48 -21.25 10.08 -26.08
N TRP A 49 -21.60 8.84 -25.73
CA TRP A 49 -21.14 7.67 -26.47
C TRP A 49 -22.12 6.49 -26.34
N HIS A 50 -22.13 5.65 -27.36
CA HIS A 50 -22.98 4.46 -27.46
C HIS A 50 -22.20 3.36 -28.21
N SER A 51 -22.00 2.21 -27.57
CA SER A 51 -21.27 1.09 -28.20
C SER A 51 -22.06 0.37 -29.32
N GLY A 52 -23.39 0.50 -29.31
CA GLY A 52 -24.25 -0.45 -30.01
C GLY A 52 -24.17 -1.84 -29.35
N LYS A 53 -24.90 -2.82 -29.90
CA LYS A 53 -24.74 -4.21 -29.50
C LYS A 53 -23.36 -4.71 -29.95
N THR A 54 -22.51 -5.02 -28.98
CA THR A 54 -21.15 -5.51 -29.17
C THR A 54 -21.10 -6.98 -28.81
N GLU A 55 -20.77 -7.84 -29.78
CA GLU A 55 -20.64 -9.28 -29.56
C GLU A 55 -19.40 -9.60 -28.72
N GLY A 56 -19.54 -10.47 -27.72
CA GLY A 56 -18.44 -10.95 -26.88
C GLY A 56 -18.80 -11.17 -25.43
N ALA A 57 -17.91 -11.89 -24.75
CA ALA A 57 -18.02 -12.24 -23.34
C ALA A 57 -17.20 -11.32 -22.40
N ALA A 58 -16.55 -10.29 -22.93
CA ALA A 58 -15.77 -9.35 -22.12
C ALA A 58 -16.68 -8.62 -21.11
N MET A 59 -16.22 -8.52 -19.88
CA MET A 59 -16.92 -7.83 -18.77
C MET A 59 -16.32 -6.46 -18.49
N HIS A 60 -15.71 -5.87 -19.49
CA HIS A 60 -15.15 -4.52 -19.47
C HIS A 60 -15.19 -3.92 -20.89
N ALA A 61 -15.03 -2.61 -20.95
CA ALA A 61 -14.91 -1.87 -22.20
C ALA A 61 -14.11 -0.57 -21.99
N ASP A 62 -13.21 -0.29 -22.94
CA ASP A 62 -12.60 1.02 -23.08
C ASP A 62 -13.56 1.97 -23.81
N VAL A 63 -13.79 3.14 -23.23
CA VAL A 63 -14.61 4.18 -23.86
C VAL A 63 -13.69 5.07 -24.69
N PRO A 64 -13.85 5.10 -26.03
CA PRO A 64 -12.98 5.91 -26.89
C PRO A 64 -13.27 7.42 -26.79
N ALA A 65 -14.43 7.81 -26.24
CA ALA A 65 -14.77 9.19 -26.02
C ALA A 65 -14.03 9.75 -24.80
N VAL A 66 -13.45 10.95 -24.96
CA VAL A 66 -12.82 11.68 -23.87
C VAL A 66 -13.88 12.44 -23.09
N VAL A 67 -13.99 12.14 -21.78
CA VAL A 67 -14.86 12.86 -20.86
C VAL A 67 -14.16 14.13 -20.39
N GLY A 68 -14.82 15.25 -20.40
CA GLY A 68 -14.28 16.55 -19.99
C GLY A 68 -14.21 16.72 -18.48
N SER A 69 -13.79 17.90 -18.06
CA SER A 69 -13.81 18.37 -16.68
C SER A 69 -15.24 18.73 -16.22
N ARG A 70 -15.54 18.63 -14.91
CA ARG A 70 -16.84 18.96 -14.29
C ARG A 70 -18.03 18.18 -14.85
N VAL A 71 -17.81 16.96 -15.26
CA VAL A 71 -18.87 16.13 -15.85
C VAL A 71 -19.54 15.32 -14.76
N SER A 72 -20.87 15.49 -14.62
CA SER A 72 -21.73 14.52 -13.96
C SER A 72 -22.13 13.47 -14.99
N GLY A 73 -21.51 12.30 -14.89
CA GLY A 73 -21.63 11.22 -15.85
C GLY A 73 -22.51 10.08 -15.33
N CYS A 74 -23.23 9.46 -16.26
CA CYS A 74 -23.95 8.23 -16.02
C CYS A 74 -23.75 7.29 -17.19
N TRP A 75 -23.38 6.06 -16.90
CA TRP A 75 -23.37 5.03 -17.91
C TRP A 75 -24.25 3.86 -17.50
N ARG A 76 -24.80 3.19 -18.52
CA ARG A 76 -25.58 2.01 -18.32
C ARG A 76 -25.17 0.91 -19.28
N VAL A 77 -25.32 -0.34 -18.83
CA VAL A 77 -24.97 -1.52 -19.62
C VAL A 77 -26.12 -2.51 -19.54
N ARG A 78 -26.41 -3.17 -20.66
CA ARG A 78 -27.26 -4.36 -20.71
C ARG A 78 -26.51 -5.50 -21.39
N LEU A 79 -26.82 -6.71 -20.97
CA LEU A 79 -26.16 -7.92 -21.41
C LEU A 79 -27.14 -8.80 -22.16
N TRP A 80 -26.65 -9.58 -23.13
CA TRP A 80 -27.39 -10.68 -23.78
C TRP A 80 -26.91 -11.99 -23.17
N ASP A 81 -27.86 -12.86 -22.86
CA ASP A 81 -27.59 -14.20 -22.34
C ASP A 81 -27.17 -15.20 -23.44
N GLU A 82 -26.99 -16.47 -23.08
CA GLU A 82 -26.61 -17.54 -23.97
C GLU A 82 -27.64 -17.85 -25.07
N ASN A 83 -28.87 -17.32 -24.96
CA ASN A 83 -29.95 -17.44 -25.93
C ASN A 83 -30.14 -16.16 -26.77
N ASP A 84 -29.20 -15.24 -26.67
CA ASP A 84 -29.23 -13.89 -27.29
C ASP A 84 -30.45 -13.05 -26.85
N VAL A 85 -30.90 -13.26 -25.60
CA VAL A 85 -32.00 -12.47 -25.00
C VAL A 85 -31.42 -11.30 -24.19
N PRO A 86 -31.81 -10.05 -24.50
CA PRO A 86 -31.32 -8.88 -23.76
C PRO A 86 -31.92 -8.84 -22.35
N GLY A 87 -31.07 -8.58 -21.36
CA GLY A 87 -31.45 -8.34 -19.98
C GLY A 87 -31.86 -6.87 -19.72
N ALA A 88 -32.12 -6.57 -18.46
CA ALA A 88 -32.38 -5.22 -18.00
C ALA A 88 -31.10 -4.37 -18.02
N TRP A 89 -31.25 -3.05 -18.14
CA TRP A 89 -30.17 -2.08 -17.97
C TRP A 89 -29.73 -2.01 -16.50
N SER A 90 -28.43 -1.96 -16.27
CA SER A 90 -27.83 -1.61 -14.99
C SER A 90 -27.07 -0.31 -15.17
N GLU A 91 -27.06 0.56 -14.14
CA GLU A 91 -26.54 1.92 -14.23
C GLU A 91 -25.48 2.18 -13.16
N ALA A 92 -24.48 3.02 -13.48
CA ALA A 92 -23.50 3.58 -12.57
C ALA A 92 -23.25 5.06 -12.88
N ARG A 93 -22.88 5.80 -11.84
CA ARG A 93 -22.57 7.23 -11.95
C ARG A 93 -21.10 7.47 -11.65
N PHE A 94 -20.58 8.58 -12.14
CA PHE A 94 -19.28 9.12 -11.82
C PHE A 94 -19.26 10.63 -11.97
N GLU A 95 -18.30 11.29 -11.34
CA GLU A 95 -18.05 12.72 -11.56
C GLU A 95 -16.57 12.93 -11.84
N THR A 96 -16.24 13.83 -12.79
CA THR A 96 -14.87 14.27 -13.02
C THR A 96 -14.57 15.54 -12.23
N GLY A 97 -13.31 15.66 -11.77
CA GLY A 97 -12.81 16.84 -11.10
C GLY A 97 -12.51 18.01 -12.03
N LEU A 98 -11.77 18.99 -11.54
CA LEU A 98 -11.27 20.11 -12.34
C LEU A 98 -10.05 19.69 -13.16
N ALA A 99 -10.02 20.08 -14.45
CA ALA A 99 -8.79 20.09 -15.21
C ALA A 99 -7.86 21.22 -14.73
N GLN A 100 -6.54 21.08 -15.01
CA GLN A 100 -5.54 22.08 -14.59
C GLN A 100 -5.88 23.51 -15.02
N CYS A 101 -6.45 23.69 -16.23
CA CYS A 101 -6.80 25.03 -16.76
C CYS A 101 -8.08 25.63 -16.16
N ASP A 102 -8.83 24.88 -15.37
CA ASP A 102 -10.12 25.30 -14.81
C ASP A 102 -10.00 25.91 -13.41
N TRP A 103 -8.84 25.80 -12.78
CA TRP A 103 -8.57 26.41 -11.51
C TRP A 103 -8.44 27.95 -11.67
N VAL A 104 -9.28 28.68 -10.95
CA VAL A 104 -9.24 30.17 -10.91
C VAL A 104 -8.75 30.70 -9.57
N GLY A 105 -8.69 29.87 -8.51
CA GLY A 105 -8.07 30.20 -7.23
C GLY A 105 -6.55 30.36 -7.32
N GLU A 106 -5.97 31.04 -6.35
CA GLU A 106 -4.53 31.14 -6.17
C GLU A 106 -4.09 30.26 -4.99
N TRP A 107 -2.84 29.78 -5.03
CA TRP A 107 -2.23 29.14 -3.86
C TRP A 107 -2.13 30.14 -2.73
N VAL A 108 -2.52 29.72 -1.54
CA VAL A 108 -2.49 30.56 -0.31
C VAL A 108 -1.48 29.96 0.66
N ASP A 109 -0.50 30.78 1.04
CA ASP A 109 0.42 30.49 2.14
C ASP A 109 -0.13 31.16 3.41
N PRO A 110 -0.43 30.38 4.47
CA PRO A 110 -1.01 30.91 5.71
C PRO A 110 0.01 31.58 6.63
N GLU A 111 1.30 31.38 6.41
CA GLU A 111 2.39 31.73 7.35
C GLU A 111 3.14 32.97 6.87
N THR A 112 2.51 34.14 7.00
CA THR A 112 3.10 35.42 6.53
C THR A 112 4.14 36.01 7.48
N GLU A 113 4.08 35.65 8.77
CA GLU A 113 4.95 36.18 9.83
C GLU A 113 5.59 35.05 10.65
N PRO A 114 6.79 35.24 11.23
CA PRO A 114 7.36 34.29 12.16
C PRO A 114 6.46 34.07 13.37
N ILE A 115 6.20 32.83 13.71
CA ILE A 115 5.38 32.43 14.85
C ILE A 115 6.26 32.30 16.06
N ASP A 116 5.78 32.80 17.23
CA ASP A 116 6.38 32.46 18.51
C ASP A 116 6.03 31.03 18.86
N ILE A 117 7.00 30.10 18.69
CA ILE A 117 6.80 28.66 18.84
C ILE A 117 7.01 28.32 20.32
N PRO A 118 6.03 27.65 20.97
CA PRO A 118 6.16 27.21 22.35
C PRO A 118 7.42 26.35 22.58
N GLY A 119 8.18 26.66 23.63
CA GLY A 119 9.51 26.07 23.84
C GLY A 119 9.56 24.62 24.33
N ASP A 120 8.53 24.13 25.07
CA ASP A 120 8.56 22.86 25.80
C ASP A 120 7.35 21.94 25.48
N ASP A 121 6.99 21.85 24.20
CA ASP A 121 5.98 20.89 23.78
C ASP A 121 6.56 19.46 23.74
N ALA A 122 5.72 18.47 23.97
CA ALA A 122 6.14 17.07 24.14
C ALA A 122 6.99 16.53 22.98
N ILE A 123 6.63 16.87 21.74
CA ILE A 123 7.37 16.43 20.56
C ILE A 123 8.75 17.10 20.47
N ASN A 124 8.82 18.40 20.70
CA ASN A 124 10.11 19.10 20.73
C ASN A 124 11.00 18.62 21.88
N ALA A 125 10.41 18.32 23.04
CA ALA A 125 11.13 17.76 24.19
C ALA A 125 11.72 16.37 23.92
N PHE A 126 11.07 15.58 23.05
CA PHE A 126 11.59 14.29 22.60
C PHE A 126 12.70 14.44 21.55
N ALA A 127 12.45 15.19 20.49
CA ALA A 127 13.30 15.23 19.30
C ALA A 127 14.55 16.10 19.52
N ARG A 128 14.41 17.26 20.15
CA ARG A 128 15.44 18.28 20.29
C ARG A 128 16.73 17.82 21.00
N PRO A 129 16.69 17.11 22.15
CA PRO A 129 17.92 16.64 22.81
C PRO A 129 18.70 15.63 21.95
N ASN A 130 18.04 14.77 21.22
CA ASN A 130 18.71 13.82 20.33
C ASN A 130 19.34 14.52 19.14
N TRP A 131 18.65 15.51 18.57
CA TRP A 131 19.15 16.31 17.47
C TRP A 131 20.37 17.11 17.90
N GLU A 132 20.34 17.80 19.07
CA GLU A 132 21.47 18.57 19.62
C GLU A 132 22.69 17.66 19.87
N ARG A 133 22.51 16.47 20.40
CA ARG A 133 23.59 15.49 20.57
C ARG A 133 24.23 15.12 19.23
N LYS A 134 23.46 14.84 18.20
CA LYS A 134 23.96 14.51 16.85
C LYS A 134 24.73 15.70 16.22
N GLN A 135 24.25 16.92 16.42
CA GLN A 135 24.96 18.10 15.93
C GLN A 135 26.32 18.27 16.62
N ALA A 136 26.40 18.06 17.94
CA ALA A 136 27.65 18.10 18.69
C ALA A 136 28.62 16.98 18.24
N GLU A 137 28.14 15.78 17.97
CA GLU A 137 28.94 14.68 17.43
C GLU A 137 29.47 15.00 16.02
N LYS A 138 28.63 15.61 15.15
CA LYS A 138 29.00 16.04 13.79
C LYS A 138 30.10 17.13 13.84
N GLU A 139 29.95 18.10 14.71
CA GLU A 139 30.91 19.17 14.90
C GLU A 139 32.25 18.62 15.45
N ALA A 140 32.23 17.77 16.49
CA ALA A 140 33.40 17.12 17.05
C ALA A 140 34.16 16.25 16.03
N ALA A 141 33.44 15.65 15.08
CA ALA A 141 34.03 14.89 13.97
C ALA A 141 34.54 15.77 12.81
N GLY A 142 34.40 17.09 12.88
CA GLY A 142 34.82 18.03 11.82
C GLY A 142 33.97 17.93 10.55
N LYS A 143 32.72 17.43 10.66
CA LYS A 143 31.81 17.17 9.53
C LYS A 143 30.89 18.36 9.19
N GLY A 144 31.28 19.57 9.49
CA GLY A 144 30.56 20.81 9.16
C GLY A 144 30.07 21.57 10.39
N ALA A 145 29.46 22.74 10.18
CA ALA A 145 28.89 23.57 11.24
C ALA A 145 27.61 22.93 11.82
N ALA A 146 27.36 23.16 13.10
CA ALA A 146 26.08 22.82 13.73
C ALA A 146 24.92 23.60 13.06
N GLU A 147 23.84 22.91 12.76
CA GLU A 147 22.61 23.53 12.27
C GLU A 147 21.72 23.92 13.47
N SER A 148 20.81 24.86 13.27
CA SER A 148 19.82 25.21 14.30
C SER A 148 18.69 24.17 14.30
N TYR A 149 18.23 23.78 15.49
CA TYR A 149 17.03 22.92 15.59
C TYR A 149 15.80 23.67 15.04
N LYS A 150 15.04 23.00 14.21
CA LYS A 150 13.76 23.51 13.70
C LYS A 150 12.63 22.91 14.55
N PRO A 151 11.97 23.70 15.43
CA PRO A 151 10.87 23.17 16.22
C PRO A 151 9.67 22.78 15.34
N HIS A 152 8.87 21.85 15.82
CA HIS A 152 7.57 21.49 15.22
C HIS A 152 6.58 22.65 15.41
N ARG A 153 5.65 22.82 14.49
CA ARG A 153 4.80 24.00 14.40
C ARG A 153 3.33 23.69 14.68
N PRO A 154 2.55 24.69 15.15
CA PRO A 154 1.10 24.61 15.20
C PRO A 154 0.49 24.41 13.80
N ALA A 155 -0.70 23.80 13.75
CA ALA A 155 -1.51 23.82 12.54
C ALA A 155 -1.98 25.24 12.24
N SER A 156 -2.10 25.57 10.96
CA SER A 156 -2.66 26.82 10.48
C SER A 156 -4.17 26.66 10.21
N TYR A 157 -4.96 27.62 10.69
CA TYR A 157 -6.41 27.69 10.40
C TYR A 157 -6.64 28.81 9.40
N LEU A 158 -7.39 28.51 8.33
CA LEU A 158 -7.75 29.47 7.30
C LEU A 158 -9.26 29.62 7.26
N ARG A 159 -9.77 30.84 7.09
CA ARG A 159 -11.19 31.08 6.90
C ARG A 159 -11.49 31.98 5.71
N LYS A 160 -12.66 31.81 5.15
CA LYS A 160 -13.22 32.71 4.13
C LYS A 160 -14.72 32.75 4.25
N SER A 161 -15.29 33.98 4.41
CA SER A 161 -16.73 34.24 4.31
C SER A 161 -17.07 34.56 2.87
N PHE A 162 -18.24 34.06 2.40
CA PHE A 162 -18.72 34.30 1.05
C PHE A 162 -20.26 34.24 1.01
N THR A 163 -20.85 34.86 -0.01
CA THR A 163 -22.29 34.79 -0.26
C THR A 163 -22.58 33.80 -1.39
N ALA A 164 -23.56 32.92 -1.18
CA ALA A 164 -23.97 31.95 -2.17
C ALA A 164 -25.49 31.94 -2.38
N SER A 165 -25.94 31.50 -3.56
CA SER A 165 -27.30 31.10 -3.83
C SER A 165 -27.46 29.60 -3.68
N LYS A 166 -28.70 29.11 -3.59
CA LYS A 166 -28.95 27.66 -3.68
C LYS A 166 -28.67 27.15 -5.08
N GLY A 167 -28.09 25.97 -5.19
CA GLY A 167 -27.77 25.29 -6.43
C GLY A 167 -26.97 24.03 -6.14
N GLU A 168 -26.62 23.24 -7.15
CA GLU A 168 -25.70 22.13 -7.01
C GLU A 168 -24.30 22.66 -6.73
N ALA A 169 -23.71 22.28 -5.59
CA ALA A 169 -22.46 22.84 -5.13
C ALA A 169 -21.35 21.79 -5.04
N ARG A 170 -20.18 22.13 -5.58
CA ARG A 170 -18.97 21.30 -5.53
C ARG A 170 -17.81 22.10 -4.97
N LEU A 171 -17.09 21.51 -4.00
CA LEU A 171 -15.82 22.02 -3.52
C LEU A 171 -14.70 21.14 -4.11
N TYR A 172 -13.81 21.79 -4.85
CA TYR A 172 -12.54 21.23 -5.31
C TYR A 172 -11.43 21.77 -4.42
N ILE A 173 -10.60 20.90 -3.85
CA ILE A 173 -9.64 21.32 -2.81
C ILE A 173 -8.41 20.43 -2.79
N THR A 174 -7.24 21.03 -2.61
CA THR A 174 -5.95 20.36 -2.38
C THR A 174 -5.05 21.18 -1.49
N ALA A 175 -3.97 20.57 -0.97
CA ALA A 175 -3.02 21.25 -0.11
C ALA A 175 -1.58 20.74 -0.29
N LYS A 176 -0.62 21.61 -0.08
CA LYS A 176 0.76 21.27 0.30
C LYS A 176 0.75 21.14 1.83
N GLY A 177 0.62 19.92 2.31
CA GLY A 177 0.31 19.54 3.68
C GLY A 177 -0.92 18.67 3.75
N LEU A 178 -1.53 18.52 4.93
CA LEU A 178 -2.81 17.84 5.15
C LEU A 178 -3.87 18.85 5.55
N TYR A 179 -5.11 18.65 5.11
CA TYR A 179 -6.22 19.54 5.47
C TYR A 179 -7.42 18.82 6.08
N ALA A 180 -8.17 19.58 6.86
CA ALA A 180 -9.51 19.26 7.29
C ALA A 180 -10.40 20.51 7.08
N ALA A 181 -11.60 20.36 6.50
CA ALA A 181 -12.44 21.49 6.11
C ALA A 181 -13.85 21.40 6.70
N TRP A 182 -14.45 22.56 6.98
CA TRP A 182 -15.80 22.71 7.49
C TRP A 182 -16.52 23.84 6.75
N LEU A 183 -17.78 23.63 6.42
CA LEU A 183 -18.69 24.67 5.93
C LEU A 183 -19.73 24.94 7.02
N ASP A 184 -19.78 26.20 7.52
CA ASP A 184 -20.64 26.61 8.63
C ASP A 184 -20.57 25.66 9.85
N GLY A 185 -19.34 25.29 10.21
CA GLY A 185 -19.02 24.40 11.32
C GLY A 185 -19.32 22.93 11.10
N LYS A 186 -19.82 22.52 9.93
CA LYS A 186 -20.05 21.12 9.58
C LYS A 186 -18.89 20.57 8.77
N ARG A 187 -18.34 19.43 9.18
CA ARG A 187 -17.24 18.75 8.48
C ARG A 187 -17.62 18.45 7.02
N ILE A 188 -16.68 18.71 6.10
CA ILE A 188 -16.77 18.36 4.69
C ILE A 188 -16.07 17.03 4.46
N GLY A 189 -16.82 16.05 3.94
CA GLY A 189 -16.31 14.70 3.66
C GLY A 189 -15.87 13.92 4.91
N ASP A 190 -15.52 12.68 4.68
CA ASP A 190 -15.08 11.70 5.69
C ASP A 190 -13.63 11.25 5.52
N MET A 191 -13.00 11.64 4.40
CA MET A 191 -11.59 11.35 4.17
C MET A 191 -10.73 11.98 5.28
N VAL A 192 -9.87 11.18 5.88
CA VAL A 192 -8.84 11.62 6.80
C VAL A 192 -7.50 11.74 6.07
N LEU A 193 -6.56 12.52 6.60
CA LEU A 193 -5.24 12.75 6.01
C LEU A 193 -5.29 13.24 4.54
N ALA A 194 -6.35 13.99 4.16
CA ALA A 194 -6.46 14.57 2.83
C ALA A 194 -5.38 15.66 2.60
N PRO A 195 -4.83 15.81 1.39
CA PRO A 195 -5.17 15.15 0.14
C PRO A 195 -4.56 13.76 -0.04
N GLY A 196 -3.74 13.25 0.86
CA GLY A 196 -3.03 11.99 0.77
C GLY A 196 -1.52 12.18 0.57
N SER A 197 -0.82 11.07 0.27
CA SER A 197 0.62 10.99 0.08
C SER A 197 1.00 11.16 -1.39
N PHE A 198 1.70 12.23 -1.71
CA PHE A 198 2.19 12.56 -3.05
C PHE A 198 3.64 13.03 -3.00
N THR A 199 4.33 12.99 -4.14
CA THR A 199 5.60 13.72 -4.32
C THR A 199 5.26 15.21 -4.45
N GLY A 200 4.98 15.85 -3.31
CA GLY A 200 4.28 17.12 -3.20
C GLY A 200 4.97 18.34 -3.81
N ASN A 201 6.21 18.18 -4.29
CA ASN A 201 6.94 19.19 -5.09
C ASN A 201 6.93 18.88 -6.61
N LYS A 202 6.24 17.81 -7.03
CA LYS A 202 6.09 17.42 -8.44
C LYS A 202 4.64 17.36 -8.88
N HIS A 203 3.74 16.89 -8.02
CA HIS A 203 2.29 16.90 -8.28
C HIS A 203 1.48 16.70 -7.00
N LEU A 204 0.17 16.98 -7.06
CA LEU A 204 -0.80 16.75 -5.99
C LEU A 204 -2.12 16.23 -6.55
N GLY A 205 -2.86 15.50 -5.71
CA GLY A 205 -4.26 15.13 -5.98
C GLY A 205 -5.22 16.15 -5.37
N ALA A 206 -6.33 16.41 -6.02
CA ALA A 206 -7.40 17.26 -5.51
C ALA A 206 -8.67 16.45 -5.26
N GLN A 207 -9.28 16.64 -4.09
CA GLN A 207 -10.58 16.08 -3.76
C GLN A 207 -11.70 16.92 -4.37
N THR A 208 -12.79 16.25 -4.70
CA THR A 208 -14.07 16.87 -5.08
C THR A 208 -15.14 16.44 -4.08
N TYR A 209 -15.80 17.40 -3.45
CA TYR A 209 -16.88 17.13 -2.48
C TYR A 209 -18.19 17.73 -2.96
N ASP A 210 -19.28 16.96 -2.89
CA ASP A 210 -20.62 17.50 -2.99
C ASP A 210 -20.98 18.21 -1.66
N VAL A 211 -21.04 19.53 -1.70
CA VAL A 211 -21.37 20.36 -0.53
C VAL A 211 -22.78 21.00 -0.64
N THR A 212 -23.59 20.53 -1.59
CA THR A 212 -24.95 21.03 -1.84
C THR A 212 -25.83 21.06 -0.59
N ALA A 213 -25.76 19.98 0.22
CA ALA A 213 -26.55 19.88 1.45
C ALA A 213 -26.00 20.72 2.62
N LEU A 214 -24.78 21.17 2.54
CA LEU A 214 -24.11 21.99 3.55
C LEU A 214 -24.30 23.48 3.27
N LEU A 215 -24.39 23.87 2.00
CA LEU A 215 -24.52 25.26 1.54
C LEU A 215 -25.90 25.81 1.81
N HIS A 216 -26.00 27.06 2.28
CA HIS A 216 -27.25 27.77 2.40
C HIS A 216 -27.27 29.11 1.61
N GLU A 217 -28.45 29.65 1.37
CA GLU A 217 -28.60 30.95 0.72
C GLU A 217 -28.19 32.09 1.67
N GLY A 218 -27.34 32.99 1.19
CA GLY A 218 -26.78 34.07 1.96
C GLY A 218 -25.30 33.84 2.33
N GLU A 219 -24.91 34.34 3.50
CA GLU A 219 -23.53 34.26 3.98
C GLU A 219 -23.21 32.83 4.47
N ASN A 220 -22.07 32.30 4.05
CA ASN A 220 -21.50 31.05 4.47
C ASN A 220 -20.03 31.26 4.88
N GLU A 221 -19.49 30.44 5.75
CA GLU A 221 -18.07 30.46 6.13
C GLU A 221 -17.41 29.10 5.86
N LEU A 222 -16.34 29.12 5.08
CA LEU A 222 -15.43 27.99 4.92
C LEU A 222 -14.28 28.12 5.91
N LEU A 223 -14.09 27.13 6.77
CA LEU A 223 -12.96 27.02 7.71
C LEU A 223 -12.14 25.80 7.32
N ILE A 224 -10.81 25.95 7.28
CA ILE A 224 -9.86 24.88 6.93
C ILE A 224 -8.77 24.85 7.99
N ALA A 225 -8.48 23.68 8.57
CA ALA A 225 -7.27 23.42 9.33
C ALA A 225 -6.24 22.78 8.39
N LEU A 226 -4.99 23.25 8.45
CA LEU A 226 -3.89 22.82 7.58
C LEU A 226 -2.69 22.40 8.44
N GLY A 227 -2.29 21.14 8.32
CA GLY A 227 -1.18 20.51 9.03
C GLY A 227 0.00 20.17 8.11
N ASP A 228 1.11 19.78 8.69
CA ASP A 228 2.38 19.50 7.99
C ASP A 228 2.29 18.32 7.01
N GLY A 229 1.68 17.22 7.42
CA GLY A 229 1.48 16.03 6.60
C GLY A 229 2.75 15.47 5.97
N TRP A 230 2.62 14.68 4.93
CA TRP A 230 3.78 14.16 4.18
C TRP A 230 4.65 15.25 3.52
N HIS A 231 4.11 16.47 3.37
CA HIS A 231 4.83 17.56 2.73
C HIS A 231 5.98 18.11 3.59
N ARG A 232 5.72 18.34 4.88
CA ARG A 232 6.62 19.08 5.78
C ARG A 232 7.00 18.32 7.06
N SER A 233 6.27 17.29 7.45
CA SER A 233 6.54 16.48 8.65
C SER A 233 7.83 15.67 8.55
N THR A 234 8.18 15.06 9.67
CA THR A 234 9.18 13.99 9.73
C THR A 234 8.69 12.78 8.94
N GLY A 235 9.53 12.22 8.08
CA GLY A 235 9.17 11.07 7.26
C GLY A 235 10.36 10.32 6.67
N GLY A 236 10.06 9.14 6.15
CA GLY A 236 11.00 8.27 5.46
C GLY A 236 12.06 7.64 6.34
N VAL A 237 12.96 6.92 5.69
CA VAL A 237 13.99 6.05 6.28
C VAL A 237 14.94 6.78 7.23
N ASP A 238 15.29 8.03 6.91
CA ASP A 238 16.23 8.84 7.70
C ASP A 238 15.53 9.81 8.67
N GLY A 239 14.20 9.82 8.71
CA GLY A 239 13.44 10.80 9.48
C GLY A 239 13.73 12.24 9.05
N ASP A 240 13.74 12.47 7.75
CA ASP A 240 13.92 13.80 7.17
C ASP A 240 12.65 14.64 7.37
N ARG A 241 12.84 15.95 7.61
CA ARG A 241 11.74 16.95 7.65
C ARG A 241 11.72 17.78 6.38
N ASP A 242 10.57 18.41 6.13
CA ASP A 242 10.36 19.27 4.96
C ASP A 242 10.64 18.50 3.65
N LEU A 243 10.13 17.25 3.54
CA LEU A 243 10.44 16.33 2.44
C LEU A 243 10.17 16.94 1.05
N PHE A 244 9.08 17.68 0.92
CA PHE A 244 8.67 18.28 -0.35
C PHE A 244 8.63 19.82 -0.29
N GLY A 245 8.90 20.42 0.86
CA GLY A 245 8.96 21.87 1.07
C GLY A 245 8.77 22.25 2.52
N ASP A 246 9.20 23.46 2.86
CA ASP A 246 9.09 24.03 4.22
C ASP A 246 7.91 25.02 4.35
N THR A 247 7.15 25.22 3.29
CA THR A 247 6.00 26.13 3.21
C THR A 247 4.72 25.33 2.93
N LEU A 248 3.70 25.55 3.74
CA LEU A 248 2.36 25.00 3.49
C LEU A 248 1.66 25.76 2.37
N GLY A 249 0.67 25.13 1.76
CA GLY A 249 -0.14 25.78 0.73
C GLY A 249 -1.56 25.21 0.68
N MET A 250 -2.52 26.07 0.40
CA MET A 250 -3.92 25.71 0.22
C MET A 250 -4.42 26.23 -1.12
N LEU A 251 -5.13 25.38 -1.87
CA LEU A 251 -5.82 25.76 -3.09
C LEU A 251 -7.22 25.17 -3.07
N PHE A 252 -8.24 25.98 -3.26
CA PHE A 252 -9.61 25.49 -3.40
C PHE A 252 -10.46 26.35 -4.35
N GLN A 253 -11.52 25.75 -4.84
CA GLN A 253 -12.56 26.38 -5.64
C GLN A 253 -13.91 25.76 -5.31
N LEU A 254 -14.86 26.57 -4.80
CA LEU A 254 -16.24 26.19 -4.58
C LEU A 254 -17.10 26.77 -5.70
N GLU A 255 -17.83 25.89 -6.36
CA GLU A 255 -18.73 26.24 -7.45
C GLU A 255 -20.19 25.97 -7.07
N VAL A 256 -21.09 26.79 -7.58
CA VAL A 256 -22.53 26.55 -7.57
C VAL A 256 -23.04 26.57 -9.01
N ASP A 257 -23.71 25.51 -9.42
CA ASP A 257 -24.18 25.32 -10.81
C ASP A 257 -23.05 25.53 -11.85
N GLY A 258 -21.83 24.99 -11.52
CA GLY A 258 -20.65 25.06 -12.37
C GLY A 258 -19.97 26.44 -12.46
N LYS A 259 -20.31 27.37 -11.55
CA LYS A 259 -19.71 28.71 -11.51
C LYS A 259 -19.00 28.95 -10.19
N PRO A 260 -17.73 29.39 -10.21
CA PRO A 260 -16.99 29.73 -8.99
C PRO A 260 -17.74 30.82 -8.17
N VAL A 261 -17.98 30.53 -6.89
CA VAL A 261 -18.60 31.46 -5.92
C VAL A 261 -17.65 31.77 -4.77
N CYS A 262 -16.70 30.90 -4.46
CA CYS A 262 -15.67 31.09 -3.46
C CYS A 262 -14.38 30.38 -3.90
N VAL A 263 -13.27 31.08 -3.90
CA VAL A 263 -11.96 30.54 -4.28
C VAL A 263 -10.91 30.96 -3.28
N SER A 264 -9.80 30.25 -3.21
CA SER A 264 -8.64 30.66 -2.45
C SER A 264 -7.98 31.89 -3.08
N ASP A 265 -7.80 32.96 -2.32
CA ASP A 265 -7.21 34.24 -2.73
C ASP A 265 -6.72 35.05 -1.53
N ASP A 266 -6.25 36.28 -1.78
CA ASP A 266 -5.70 37.22 -0.78
C ASP A 266 -6.73 37.76 0.22
N THR A 267 -8.01 37.50 0.02
CA THR A 267 -9.07 37.91 0.98
C THR A 267 -9.25 36.94 2.13
N MET A 268 -8.57 35.78 2.08
CA MET A 268 -8.54 34.81 3.17
C MET A 268 -7.84 35.35 4.40
N GLN A 269 -8.17 34.79 5.55
CA GLN A 269 -7.47 35.07 6.82
C GLN A 269 -6.94 33.76 7.38
N ALA A 270 -5.78 33.84 8.04
CA ALA A 270 -5.13 32.70 8.69
C ALA A 270 -4.84 33.00 10.16
N THR A 271 -4.74 31.94 10.98
CA THR A 271 -4.25 32.01 12.36
C THR A 271 -3.64 30.69 12.78
N GLN A 272 -2.68 30.72 13.73
CA GLN A 272 -2.10 29.56 14.40
C GLN A 272 -2.45 29.52 15.90
N CYS A 273 -3.44 30.31 16.31
CA CYS A 273 -3.91 30.35 17.70
C CYS A 273 -4.97 29.29 18.01
N GLY A 274 -5.05 28.22 17.23
CA GLY A 274 -5.97 27.10 17.45
C GLY A 274 -5.40 26.00 18.36
N PRO A 275 -6.19 24.96 18.64
CA PRO A 275 -5.86 23.94 19.63
C PRO A 275 -4.74 22.98 19.21
N ILE A 276 -4.50 22.73 17.92
CA ILE A 276 -3.43 21.83 17.45
C ILE A 276 -2.11 22.61 17.53
N ARG A 277 -1.30 22.35 18.57
CA ARG A 277 -0.08 23.10 18.89
C ARG A 277 1.16 22.53 18.23
N GLN A 278 1.14 21.25 17.93
CA GLN A 278 2.15 20.55 17.12
C GLN A 278 1.46 19.44 16.34
N ASN A 279 1.93 19.16 15.15
CA ASN A 279 1.51 18.05 14.33
C ASN A 279 2.68 17.52 13.52
N ASP A 280 2.80 16.21 13.43
CA ASP A 280 3.83 15.53 12.66
C ASP A 280 3.43 14.08 12.41
N MET A 281 3.69 13.57 11.20
CA MET A 281 3.27 12.22 10.80
C MET A 281 3.94 11.13 11.64
N GLN A 282 5.24 11.23 11.94
CA GLN A 282 5.98 10.22 12.71
C GLN A 282 6.10 10.55 14.20
N GLN A 283 6.21 11.83 14.54
CA GLN A 283 6.38 12.24 15.92
C GLN A 283 5.05 12.27 16.69
N GLY A 284 3.97 12.75 16.04
CA GLY A 284 2.62 12.77 16.61
C GLY A 284 2.01 14.17 16.73
N GLU A 285 1.02 14.34 17.63
CA GLU A 285 0.24 15.56 17.73
C GLU A 285 0.10 16.05 19.18
N VAL A 286 0.19 17.36 19.38
CA VAL A 286 -0.05 18.04 20.66
C VAL A 286 -1.28 18.93 20.52
N TYR A 287 -2.27 18.72 21.39
CA TYR A 287 -3.55 19.42 21.37
C TYR A 287 -3.82 20.13 22.71
N ASP A 288 -4.12 21.41 22.67
CA ASP A 288 -4.47 22.20 23.83
C ASP A 288 -5.96 22.55 23.84
N ALA A 289 -6.76 21.79 24.58
CA ALA A 289 -8.19 21.99 24.66
C ALA A 289 -8.61 23.32 25.26
N ARG A 290 -7.72 24.04 25.94
CA ARG A 290 -7.98 25.40 26.48
C ARG A 290 -8.12 26.44 25.36
N LEU A 291 -7.65 26.13 24.17
CA LEU A 291 -7.71 26.97 22.97
C LEU A 291 -8.90 26.62 22.06
N GLU A 292 -9.77 25.71 22.47
CA GLU A 292 -11.04 25.46 21.78
C GLU A 292 -11.98 26.67 21.86
N GLY A 293 -12.87 26.80 20.88
CA GLY A 293 -13.85 27.86 20.80
C GLY A 293 -13.55 28.86 19.67
N GLU A 294 -13.77 30.15 19.90
CA GLU A 294 -13.53 31.16 18.89
C GLU A 294 -12.03 31.36 18.64
N LEU A 295 -11.60 31.13 17.42
CA LEU A 295 -10.21 31.33 17.02
C LEU A 295 -9.90 32.84 16.96
N THR A 296 -8.75 33.24 17.46
CA THR A 296 -8.27 34.63 17.55
C THR A 296 -6.98 34.82 16.76
N GLY A 297 -6.43 36.04 16.72
CA GLY A 297 -5.13 36.30 16.08
C GLY A 297 -5.15 36.17 14.55
N TRP A 298 -6.27 36.45 13.93
CA TRP A 298 -6.42 36.41 12.48
C TRP A 298 -5.55 37.47 11.79
N HIS A 299 -4.84 37.06 10.75
CA HIS A 299 -4.01 37.93 9.89
C HIS A 299 -4.27 37.60 8.41
N GLY A 300 -3.80 38.44 7.50
CA GLY A 300 -3.86 38.20 6.07
C GLY A 300 -2.95 37.07 5.64
N VAL A 301 -3.16 36.56 4.45
CA VAL A 301 -2.40 35.49 3.82
C VAL A 301 -1.51 36.02 2.69
N ARG A 302 -0.57 35.19 2.22
CA ARG A 302 0.20 35.47 1.02
C ARG A 302 -0.30 34.56 -0.10
N THR A 303 -0.58 35.11 -1.29
CA THR A 303 -0.91 34.33 -2.47
C THR A 303 0.26 34.19 -3.42
N TYR A 304 0.27 33.10 -4.17
CA TYR A 304 1.26 32.83 -5.19
C TYR A 304 0.69 31.91 -6.28
N ARG A 305 1.31 31.92 -7.44
CA ARG A 305 1.00 30.99 -8.53
C ARG A 305 2.06 29.88 -8.57
N ASP A 306 1.59 28.67 -8.81
CA ASP A 306 2.43 27.49 -8.99
C ASP A 306 1.84 26.68 -10.13
N ASP A 307 2.69 26.27 -11.06
CA ASP A 307 2.30 25.41 -12.19
C ASP A 307 2.36 23.92 -11.83
N LEU A 308 2.38 23.61 -10.52
CA LEU A 308 2.37 22.24 -10.03
C LEU A 308 1.16 21.48 -10.60
N PRO A 309 1.37 20.33 -11.28
CA PRO A 309 0.27 19.52 -11.79
C PRO A 309 -0.67 19.08 -10.67
N ILE A 310 -1.97 19.24 -10.92
CA ILE A 310 -3.04 18.79 -10.03
C ILE A 310 -3.89 17.77 -10.78
N THR A 311 -4.02 16.58 -10.22
CA THR A 311 -4.83 15.49 -10.76
C THR A 311 -6.08 15.27 -9.91
N GLY A 312 -7.10 14.64 -10.48
CA GLY A 312 -8.22 14.12 -9.72
C GLY A 312 -7.82 12.98 -8.79
N MET A 313 -8.73 12.57 -7.91
CA MET A 313 -8.53 11.40 -7.05
C MET A 313 -8.93 10.11 -7.78
N ASN A 314 -7.96 9.50 -8.47
CA ASN A 314 -8.14 8.23 -9.16
C ASN A 314 -7.87 7.02 -8.24
N THR A 315 -8.14 7.16 -6.95
CA THR A 315 -7.93 6.13 -5.93
C THR A 315 -9.06 6.15 -4.90
N VAL A 316 -9.08 5.20 -4.00
CA VAL A 316 -10.02 5.17 -2.87
C VAL A 316 -9.57 6.12 -1.74
N PRO A 317 -10.50 6.71 -0.98
CA PRO A 317 -10.15 7.61 0.13
C PRO A 317 -9.46 6.87 1.28
N ILE A 318 -8.71 7.61 2.09
CA ILE A 318 -8.25 7.14 3.40
C ILE A 318 -9.38 7.36 4.40
N LEU A 319 -9.83 6.30 5.07
CA LEU A 319 -10.93 6.36 6.03
C LEU A 319 -10.54 5.80 7.40
N GLU A 320 -11.31 6.17 8.40
CA GLU A 320 -11.37 5.43 9.67
C GLU A 320 -12.24 4.19 9.48
N HIS A 321 -11.77 3.06 9.98
CA HIS A 321 -12.46 1.78 9.87
C HIS A 321 -12.78 1.19 11.24
N GLU A 322 -12.12 0.13 11.66
CA GLU A 322 -12.42 -0.57 12.89
C GLU A 322 -11.99 0.22 14.13
N ALA A 323 -12.84 0.20 15.16
CA ALA A 323 -12.60 0.82 16.46
C ALA A 323 -12.24 -0.23 17.51
N PHE A 324 -11.20 0.02 18.27
CA PHE A 324 -10.68 -0.86 19.31
C PHE A 324 -10.68 -0.15 20.68
N PRO A 325 -11.52 -0.57 21.64
CA PRO A 325 -11.50 0.01 22.97
C PRO A 325 -10.22 -0.38 23.72
N GLY A 326 -9.53 0.62 24.28
CA GLY A 326 -8.34 0.41 25.10
C GLY A 326 -8.65 -0.20 26.47
N LYS A 327 -7.90 -1.24 26.85
CA LYS A 327 -7.96 -1.84 28.17
C LYS A 327 -6.75 -1.40 28.98
N LEU A 328 -6.98 -0.72 30.09
CA LEU A 328 -5.91 -0.32 31.02
C LEU A 328 -5.31 -1.55 31.69
N LEU A 329 -3.98 -1.59 31.73
CA LEU A 329 -3.18 -2.56 32.47
C LEU A 329 -2.04 -1.84 33.21
N GLN A 330 -1.52 -2.46 34.27
CA GLN A 330 -0.32 -2.01 34.98
C GLN A 330 0.83 -2.96 34.61
N THR A 331 1.95 -2.40 34.16
CA THR A 331 3.16 -3.19 33.90
C THR A 331 3.90 -3.54 35.18
N PRO A 332 4.83 -4.51 35.17
CA PRO A 332 5.67 -4.82 36.31
C PRO A 332 6.45 -3.64 36.88
N ASN A 333 6.84 -2.69 36.04
CA ASN A 333 7.49 -1.44 36.45
C ASN A 333 6.53 -0.36 36.96
N GLY A 334 5.21 -0.66 37.03
CA GLY A 334 4.19 0.28 37.48
C GLY A 334 3.72 1.30 36.44
N GLU A 335 4.03 1.09 35.15
CA GLU A 335 3.53 1.94 34.09
C GLU A 335 2.05 1.63 33.79
N THR A 336 1.26 2.65 33.52
CA THR A 336 -0.10 2.52 33.03
C THR A 336 -0.06 2.41 31.51
N VAL A 337 -0.61 1.30 30.97
CA VAL A 337 -0.60 1.00 29.53
C VAL A 337 -2.00 0.62 29.07
N LEU A 338 -2.38 1.04 27.87
CA LEU A 338 -3.55 0.58 27.14
C LEU A 338 -3.16 -0.57 26.21
N ASP A 339 -3.89 -1.70 26.23
CA ASP A 339 -3.86 -2.74 25.21
C ASP A 339 -5.12 -2.65 24.35
N PHE A 340 -4.99 -2.44 23.06
CA PHE A 340 -6.08 -2.42 22.09
C PHE A 340 -6.36 -3.78 21.48
N GLY A 341 -5.53 -4.80 21.76
CA GLY A 341 -5.73 -6.18 21.32
C GLY A 341 -5.37 -6.48 19.86
N GLN A 342 -5.12 -5.45 19.04
CA GLN A 342 -4.75 -5.56 17.63
C GLN A 342 -3.65 -4.54 17.32
N ASN A 343 -2.59 -4.95 16.63
CA ASN A 343 -1.61 -4.02 16.03
C ASN A 343 -2.22 -3.40 14.78
N ILE A 344 -2.28 -2.08 14.71
CA ILE A 344 -2.93 -1.29 13.64
C ILE A 344 -2.03 -0.15 13.18
N ALA A 345 -2.33 0.41 12.01
CA ALA A 345 -2.00 1.79 11.69
C ALA A 345 -3.23 2.66 12.02
N GLY A 346 -3.02 3.76 12.74
CA GLY A 346 -4.12 4.61 13.17
C GLY A 346 -3.75 5.58 14.27
N TYR A 347 -4.72 5.94 15.09
CA TYR A 347 -4.55 6.86 16.22
C TYR A 347 -5.57 6.57 17.34
N VAL A 348 -5.36 7.20 18.50
CA VAL A 348 -6.22 7.03 19.67
C VAL A 348 -7.07 8.28 19.89
N GLU A 349 -8.38 8.11 19.96
CA GLU A 349 -9.33 9.10 20.44
C GLU A 349 -9.39 9.04 21.98
N ILE A 350 -9.35 10.21 22.64
CA ILE A 350 -9.33 10.38 24.10
C ILE A 350 -10.55 11.17 24.53
N THR A 351 -11.32 10.63 25.48
CA THR A 351 -12.39 11.37 26.17
C THR A 351 -12.24 11.19 27.67
N LEU A 352 -12.21 12.29 28.42
CA LEU A 352 -12.15 12.23 29.88
C LEU A 352 -12.71 13.51 30.52
N ILE A 353 -12.94 13.46 31.84
CA ILE A 353 -13.20 14.65 32.65
C ILE A 353 -11.90 15.02 33.36
N ALA A 354 -11.47 16.27 33.26
CA ALA A 354 -10.22 16.74 33.82
C ALA A 354 -10.31 18.21 34.28
N HIS A 355 -9.28 18.67 35.00
CA HIS A 355 -9.12 20.06 35.38
C HIS A 355 -8.21 20.80 34.41
N THR A 356 -8.39 22.12 34.34
CA THR A 356 -7.60 23.01 33.48
C THR A 356 -6.09 22.82 33.67
N GLY A 357 -5.37 22.52 32.58
CA GLY A 357 -3.91 22.37 32.57
C GLY A 357 -3.40 20.99 32.93
N GLN A 358 -4.27 20.04 33.36
CA GLN A 358 -3.87 18.65 33.44
C GLN A 358 -3.51 18.10 32.06
N LYS A 359 -2.60 17.13 32.04
CA LYS A 359 -2.10 16.57 30.79
C LYS A 359 -2.38 15.07 30.70
N VAL A 360 -2.70 14.64 29.50
CA VAL A 360 -2.74 13.21 29.13
C VAL A 360 -1.77 13.01 27.96
N LYS A 361 -0.72 12.24 28.18
CA LYS A 361 0.25 11.90 27.15
C LYS A 361 0.17 10.41 26.87
N LEU A 362 0.01 10.07 25.60
CA LEU A 362 0.10 8.70 25.10
C LEU A 362 1.39 8.54 24.32
N THR A 363 2.10 7.44 24.55
CA THR A 363 3.22 6.99 23.74
C THR A 363 2.86 5.65 23.14
N CYS A 364 2.72 5.57 21.80
CA CYS A 364 2.24 4.40 21.10
C CYS A 364 3.38 3.45 20.70
N GLY A 365 3.18 2.14 20.88
CA GLY A 365 4.16 1.11 20.55
C GLY A 365 3.51 -0.22 20.18
N GLU A 366 4.28 -1.09 19.54
CA GLU A 366 3.78 -2.36 19.00
C GLU A 366 3.76 -3.50 20.03
N ALA A 367 4.64 -3.44 21.03
CA ALA A 367 4.90 -4.55 21.94
C ALA A 367 5.17 -4.11 23.38
N LEU A 368 5.19 -5.08 24.27
CA LEU A 368 5.84 -5.02 25.58
C LEU A 368 7.23 -5.68 25.46
N ASP A 369 8.16 -5.31 26.36
CA ASP A 369 9.48 -5.95 26.44
C ASP A 369 9.40 -7.36 27.03
N GLU A 370 10.53 -8.06 27.16
CA GLU A 370 10.65 -9.40 27.72
C GLU A 370 10.23 -9.49 29.19
N ASN A 371 10.11 -8.37 29.87
CA ASN A 371 9.66 -8.28 31.26
C ASN A 371 8.19 -7.84 31.38
N GLY A 372 7.51 -7.61 30.28
CA GLY A 372 6.12 -7.16 30.21
C GLY A 372 5.94 -5.65 30.42
N ASN A 373 6.97 -4.84 30.25
CA ASN A 373 6.90 -3.39 30.32
C ASN A 373 6.76 -2.78 28.93
N PHE A 374 6.28 -1.53 28.88
CA PHE A 374 6.13 -0.82 27.60
C PHE A 374 7.49 -0.57 26.92
N THR A 375 7.56 -0.82 25.61
CA THR A 375 8.74 -0.53 24.80
C THR A 375 8.39 0.01 23.42
N GLN A 376 9.32 0.81 22.87
CA GLN A 376 9.38 1.23 21.47
C GLN A 376 10.72 0.82 20.83
N GLU A 377 11.63 0.17 21.59
CA GLU A 377 13.00 -0.07 21.15
C GLU A 377 13.09 -0.98 19.91
N ASN A 378 12.09 -1.82 19.65
CA ASN A 378 12.04 -2.70 18.49
C ASN A 378 12.07 -1.94 17.15
N PHE A 379 11.49 -0.74 17.07
CA PHE A 379 11.48 0.07 15.86
C PHE A 379 12.27 1.38 15.96
N GLN A 380 13.05 1.61 17.00
CA GLN A 380 13.86 2.82 17.12
C GLN A 380 15.18 2.69 16.38
N ASP A 381 15.45 3.59 15.45
CA ASP A 381 16.77 3.78 14.84
C ASP A 381 17.33 5.16 15.18
N ARG A 382 17.70 5.32 16.46
CA ARG A 382 18.15 6.61 17.03
C ARG A 382 19.42 7.14 16.37
N ASN A 383 20.22 6.26 15.75
CA ASN A 383 21.48 6.68 15.12
C ASN A 383 21.26 7.17 13.69
N ARG A 384 20.36 6.54 12.94
CA ARG A 384 20.03 6.93 11.56
C ARG A 384 19.05 8.10 11.55
N HIS A 385 17.94 7.98 12.28
CA HIS A 385 16.84 8.92 12.27
C HIS A 385 17.29 10.31 12.79
N LYS A 386 17.06 11.37 12.01
CA LYS A 386 17.56 12.73 12.31
C LYS A 386 17.00 13.29 13.61
N GLU A 387 15.74 13.06 13.90
CA GLU A 387 15.08 13.44 15.16
C GLU A 387 15.45 12.48 16.34
N GLY A 388 16.33 11.53 16.13
CA GLY A 388 16.79 10.59 17.15
C GLY A 388 15.80 9.46 17.46
N GLY A 389 14.89 9.18 16.55
CA GLY A 389 13.89 8.13 16.61
C GLY A 389 12.49 8.64 16.27
N THR A 390 11.51 7.74 16.38
CA THR A 390 10.09 8.00 16.11
C THR A 390 9.33 8.05 17.42
N ALA A 391 8.76 9.21 17.77
CA ALA A 391 8.13 9.41 19.08
C ALA A 391 6.76 8.73 19.19
N GLN A 392 5.94 8.80 18.13
CA GLN A 392 4.57 8.31 18.14
C GLN A 392 3.78 8.77 19.38
N MET A 393 3.74 10.10 19.62
CA MET A 393 3.15 10.67 20.82
C MET A 393 1.88 11.46 20.54
N LEU A 394 0.91 11.35 21.45
CA LEU A 394 -0.23 12.24 21.53
C LEU A 394 -0.22 12.91 22.89
N GLU A 395 -0.33 14.25 22.92
CA GLU A 395 -0.46 14.98 24.18
C GLU A 395 -1.71 15.87 24.16
N LEU A 396 -2.57 15.69 25.15
CA LEU A 396 -3.74 16.53 25.40
C LEU A 396 -3.48 17.39 26.62
N VAL A 397 -3.52 18.71 26.46
CA VAL A 397 -3.60 19.66 27.56
C VAL A 397 -5.07 19.96 27.81
N CYS A 398 -5.58 19.59 29.00
CA CYS A 398 -7.00 19.64 29.30
C CYS A 398 -7.52 21.04 29.66
N LYS A 399 -8.77 21.31 29.29
CA LYS A 399 -9.61 22.36 29.86
C LYS A 399 -10.45 21.84 31.03
N GLU A 400 -11.13 22.74 31.73
CA GLU A 400 -12.03 22.34 32.83
C GLU A 400 -13.23 21.52 32.29
N GLY A 401 -13.50 20.38 32.94
CA GLY A 401 -14.63 19.52 32.66
C GLY A 401 -14.37 18.49 31.57
N LYS A 402 -15.31 18.28 30.66
CA LYS A 402 -15.22 17.25 29.61
C LYS A 402 -14.22 17.68 28.54
N ASN A 403 -13.27 16.81 28.28
CA ASN A 403 -12.29 16.91 27.20
C ASN A 403 -12.53 15.81 26.17
N HIS A 404 -12.26 16.14 24.91
CA HIS A 404 -12.31 15.23 23.78
C HIS A 404 -11.19 15.58 22.82
N PHE A 405 -10.36 14.62 22.48
CA PHE A 405 -9.27 14.80 21.51
C PHE A 405 -9.20 13.61 20.56
N LYS A 406 -9.24 13.91 19.28
CA LYS A 406 -9.02 12.96 18.19
C LYS A 406 -7.99 13.58 17.24
N PRO A 407 -6.83 12.95 17.00
CA PRO A 407 -5.80 13.50 16.13
C PRO A 407 -6.30 13.75 14.72
N SER A 408 -5.73 14.76 14.05
CA SER A 408 -6.13 15.16 12.69
C SER A 408 -5.04 14.94 11.66
N PHE A 409 -3.75 15.06 12.04
CA PHE A 409 -2.62 15.16 11.11
C PHE A 409 -1.48 14.20 11.41
N THR A 410 -1.77 13.06 12.02
CA THR A 410 -0.81 11.99 12.32
C THR A 410 -1.44 10.62 12.15
N ILE A 411 -0.60 9.62 11.94
CA ILE A 411 -0.95 8.20 11.95
C ILE A 411 0.22 7.43 12.60
N MET A 412 -0.05 6.37 13.34
CA MET A 412 0.95 5.62 14.11
C MET A 412 0.72 4.12 13.96
N GLY A 413 1.82 3.34 14.04
CA GLY A 413 1.77 1.89 14.14
C GLY A 413 1.81 1.45 15.60
N PHE A 414 0.78 0.75 16.10
CA PHE A 414 0.75 0.37 17.52
C PHE A 414 -0.31 -0.69 17.85
N ARG A 415 -0.07 -1.41 18.94
CA ARG A 415 -1.05 -2.19 19.69
C ARG A 415 -1.23 -1.64 21.10
N TYR A 416 -0.17 -1.05 21.66
CA TYR A 416 -0.14 -0.56 23.03
C TYR A 416 0.06 0.94 23.05
N ALA A 417 -0.43 1.61 24.10
CA ALA A 417 -0.09 2.99 24.38
C ALA A 417 0.20 3.18 25.88
N LYS A 418 1.41 3.65 26.20
CA LYS A 418 1.74 4.07 27.56
C LYS A 418 1.02 5.38 27.86
N VAL A 419 0.38 5.45 29.04
CA VAL A 419 -0.36 6.62 29.52
C VAL A 419 0.45 7.32 30.62
N GLU A 420 0.77 8.58 30.41
CA GLU A 420 1.38 9.44 31.42
C GLU A 420 0.40 10.61 31.68
N THR A 421 -0.10 10.73 32.92
CA THR A 421 -1.12 11.75 33.24
C THR A 421 -1.17 12.04 34.74
N ASP A 422 -1.60 13.27 35.06
CA ASP A 422 -1.99 13.71 36.41
C ASP A 422 -3.52 13.82 36.55
N ALA A 423 -4.29 13.43 35.52
CA ALA A 423 -5.75 13.40 35.56
C ALA A 423 -6.28 12.04 36.09
N ASP A 424 -7.50 12.03 36.61
CA ASP A 424 -8.20 10.82 36.98
C ASP A 424 -8.70 10.08 35.73
N LEU A 425 -8.36 8.81 35.62
CA LEU A 425 -8.72 7.95 34.49
C LEU A 425 -9.98 7.08 34.75
N THR A 426 -10.67 7.25 35.87
CA THR A 426 -11.81 6.39 36.28
C THR A 426 -12.91 6.32 35.22
N ASP A 427 -13.24 7.47 34.60
CA ASP A 427 -14.27 7.60 33.56
C ASP A 427 -13.65 7.91 32.19
N ALA A 428 -12.35 7.73 32.03
CA ALA A 428 -11.66 7.99 30.75
C ALA A 428 -11.98 6.88 29.74
N VAL A 429 -12.22 7.29 28.49
CA VAL A 429 -12.44 6.41 27.36
C VAL A 429 -11.34 6.64 26.32
N PHE A 430 -10.68 5.55 25.96
CA PHE A 430 -9.66 5.53 24.92
C PHE A 430 -10.09 4.55 23.83
N THR A 431 -10.18 5.04 22.59
CA THR A 431 -10.57 4.21 21.43
C THR A 431 -9.54 4.37 20.32
N ALA A 432 -8.88 3.30 19.93
CA ALA A 432 -8.02 3.30 18.76
C ALA A 432 -8.85 3.06 17.49
N TYR A 433 -8.60 3.82 16.46
CA TYR A 433 -9.20 3.65 15.12
C TYR A 433 -8.13 3.19 14.14
N ALA A 434 -8.43 2.11 13.41
CA ALA A 434 -7.62 1.71 12.26
C ALA A 434 -7.88 2.67 11.09
N VAL A 435 -6.79 3.13 10.45
CA VAL A 435 -6.83 4.11 9.36
C VAL A 435 -6.07 3.53 8.17
N TYR A 436 -6.78 3.36 7.05
CA TYR A 436 -6.21 2.84 5.80
C TYR A 436 -7.09 3.21 4.60
N SER A 437 -6.58 3.00 3.38
CA SER A 437 -7.34 3.20 2.14
C SER A 437 -8.57 2.30 2.09
N ASP A 438 -9.72 2.81 1.64
CA ASP A 438 -11.01 2.10 1.65
C ASP A 438 -11.05 0.95 0.62
N MET A 439 -10.29 -0.09 0.91
CA MET A 439 -10.16 -1.29 0.11
C MET A 439 -11.10 -2.39 0.63
N ALA A 440 -11.99 -2.88 -0.22
CA ALA A 440 -12.84 -4.01 0.12
C ALA A 440 -12.01 -5.29 0.30
N VAL A 441 -12.33 -6.11 1.31
CA VAL A 441 -11.79 -7.46 1.45
C VAL A 441 -12.41 -8.35 0.39
N THR A 442 -11.59 -8.93 -0.50
CA THR A 442 -12.02 -9.79 -1.62
C THR A 442 -11.69 -11.25 -1.41
N GLY A 443 -10.65 -11.55 -0.62
CA GLY A 443 -10.22 -12.92 -0.33
C GLY A 443 -10.56 -13.36 1.09
N ALA A 444 -11.13 -14.55 1.23
CA ALA A 444 -11.31 -15.21 2.52
C ALA A 444 -10.83 -16.66 2.43
N PHE A 445 -10.02 -17.08 3.40
CA PHE A 445 -9.54 -18.45 3.54
C PHE A 445 -9.80 -18.96 4.95
N THR A 446 -10.27 -20.20 5.05
CA THR A 446 -10.46 -20.92 6.32
C THR A 446 -10.11 -22.39 6.15
N CYS A 447 -9.60 -23.01 7.23
CA CYS A 447 -9.26 -24.42 7.25
C CYS A 447 -9.43 -25.01 8.67
N GLY A 448 -9.20 -26.29 8.82
CA GLY A 448 -9.28 -27.00 10.12
C GLY A 448 -8.17 -26.64 11.12
N ASN A 449 -7.22 -25.78 10.76
CA ASN A 449 -6.12 -25.34 11.63
C ASN A 449 -6.28 -23.86 12.02
N ASP A 450 -6.54 -23.60 13.31
CA ASP A 450 -6.77 -22.24 13.81
C ASP A 450 -5.55 -21.31 13.69
N ALA A 451 -4.34 -21.85 13.77
CA ALA A 451 -3.12 -21.06 13.65
C ALA A 451 -2.94 -20.55 12.20
N VAL A 452 -3.26 -21.39 11.21
CA VAL A 452 -3.27 -20.97 9.78
C VAL A 452 -4.37 -19.94 9.53
N ASN A 453 -5.56 -20.13 10.11
CA ASN A 453 -6.64 -19.13 10.04
C ASN A 453 -6.21 -17.79 10.66
N ARG A 454 -5.42 -17.84 11.74
CA ARG A 454 -4.86 -16.63 12.36
C ARG A 454 -3.82 -15.96 11.48
N LEU A 455 -2.93 -16.72 10.84
CA LEU A 455 -1.93 -16.21 9.89
C LEU A 455 -2.57 -15.43 8.74
N VAL A 456 -3.64 -15.96 8.15
CA VAL A 456 -4.40 -15.26 7.10
C VAL A 456 -4.96 -13.92 7.61
N LYS A 457 -5.53 -13.91 8.81
CA LYS A 457 -6.01 -12.67 9.45
C LYS A 457 -4.87 -11.68 9.67
N ASN A 458 -3.71 -12.15 10.14
CA ASN A 458 -2.52 -11.32 10.33
C ASN A 458 -2.06 -10.69 9.01
N SER A 459 -2.08 -11.46 7.89
CA SER A 459 -1.71 -10.95 6.57
C SER A 459 -2.68 -9.86 6.08
N VAL A 460 -3.98 -10.03 6.27
CA VAL A 460 -4.98 -8.99 5.97
C VAL A 460 -4.75 -7.74 6.83
N TRP A 461 -4.45 -7.91 8.13
CA TRP A 461 -4.19 -6.79 9.02
C TRP A 461 -2.88 -6.07 8.69
N SER A 462 -1.85 -6.81 8.23
CA SER A 462 -0.62 -6.16 7.74
C SER A 462 -0.86 -5.39 6.44
N GLN A 463 -1.69 -5.90 5.52
CA GLN A 463 -2.09 -5.14 4.34
C GLN A 463 -2.86 -3.88 4.73
N LYS A 464 -3.86 -3.96 5.61
CA LYS A 464 -4.59 -2.80 6.14
C LYS A 464 -3.65 -1.78 6.80
N GLY A 465 -2.75 -2.26 7.67
CA GLY A 465 -1.82 -1.41 8.41
C GLY A 465 -0.78 -0.70 7.56
N ASN A 466 -0.55 -1.16 6.33
CA ASN A 466 0.49 -0.63 5.45
C ASN A 466 -0.05 0.02 4.17
N PHE A 467 -1.32 -0.14 3.83
CA PHE A 467 -1.92 0.46 2.62
C PHE A 467 -2.72 1.71 2.99
N CYS A 468 -2.03 2.75 3.45
CA CYS A 468 -2.59 4.07 3.71
C CYS A 468 -2.16 5.02 2.59
N ASP A 469 -2.93 5.07 1.51
CA ASP A 469 -2.73 5.83 0.28
C ASP A 469 -1.55 5.36 -0.61
N VAL A 470 -0.50 4.83 0.01
CA VAL A 470 0.62 4.13 -0.63
C VAL A 470 0.95 2.85 0.15
N PRO A 471 1.47 1.79 -0.50
CA PRO A 471 1.88 0.57 0.18
C PRO A 471 3.22 0.79 0.89
N THR A 472 3.20 1.04 2.20
CA THR A 472 4.42 1.24 3.01
C THR A 472 4.93 -0.09 3.57
N ASP A 473 6.21 -0.15 3.92
CA ASP A 473 6.87 -1.30 4.57
C ASP A 473 6.30 -1.58 5.97
N CYS A 474 6.21 -0.54 6.77
CA CYS A 474 5.74 -0.58 8.15
C CYS A 474 5.00 0.71 8.53
N PRO A 475 4.09 0.68 9.53
CA PRO A 475 3.39 1.88 9.99
C PRO A 475 4.15 2.62 11.11
N THR A 476 5.36 2.20 11.46
CA THR A 476 6.12 2.75 12.60
C THR A 476 7.22 3.71 12.15
N ARG A 477 8.44 3.21 11.90
CA ARG A 477 9.67 4.00 11.79
C ARG A 477 9.91 4.63 10.42
N GLU A 478 9.58 3.93 9.31
CA GLU A 478 9.90 4.37 7.94
C GLU A 478 8.68 4.94 7.21
N ARG A 479 7.58 4.16 7.18
CA ARG A 479 6.34 4.49 6.46
C ARG A 479 6.63 4.88 5.01
N ALA A 480 7.45 4.06 4.38
CA ALA A 480 8.02 4.30 3.06
C ALA A 480 7.47 3.28 2.05
N GLY A 481 7.07 3.75 0.87
CA GLY A 481 6.49 2.91 -0.18
C GLY A 481 7.56 2.07 -0.89
N TRP A 482 8.11 1.06 -0.20
CA TRP A 482 9.16 0.20 -0.72
C TRP A 482 8.69 -0.64 -1.91
N THR A 483 9.46 -0.57 -2.99
CA THR A 483 9.11 -1.25 -4.25
C THR A 483 9.28 -2.76 -4.16
N GLY A 484 10.30 -3.26 -3.43
CA GLY A 484 10.51 -4.68 -3.23
C GLY A 484 9.34 -5.36 -2.53
N ASP A 485 8.88 -4.75 -1.45
CA ASP A 485 7.75 -5.22 -0.65
C ASP A 485 6.49 -5.35 -1.50
N MET A 486 6.16 -4.30 -2.26
CA MET A 486 5.03 -4.33 -3.18
C MET A 486 5.22 -5.36 -4.29
N GLY A 487 6.44 -5.49 -4.82
CA GLY A 487 6.77 -6.46 -5.88
C GLY A 487 6.52 -7.91 -5.47
N VAL A 488 6.84 -8.29 -4.22
CA VAL A 488 6.63 -9.66 -3.72
C VAL A 488 5.21 -9.93 -3.24
N PHE A 489 4.41 -8.90 -2.98
CA PHE A 489 3.10 -9.04 -2.36
C PHE A 489 1.92 -8.76 -3.30
N ILE A 490 2.11 -8.06 -4.43
CA ILE A 490 1.01 -7.56 -5.27
C ILE A 490 -0.01 -8.63 -5.67
N GLU A 491 0.42 -9.83 -6.08
CA GLU A 491 -0.50 -10.90 -6.47
C GLU A 491 -1.38 -11.35 -5.29
N THR A 492 -0.77 -11.48 -4.12
CA THR A 492 -1.48 -11.80 -2.88
C THR A 492 -2.37 -10.65 -2.45
N GLY A 493 -1.86 -9.42 -2.51
CA GLY A 493 -2.60 -8.21 -2.16
C GLY A 493 -3.89 -8.04 -2.95
N LEU A 494 -3.83 -8.24 -4.28
CA LEU A 494 -4.99 -8.22 -5.19
C LEU A 494 -5.99 -9.37 -4.93
N THR A 495 -5.55 -10.44 -4.27
CA THR A 495 -6.43 -11.53 -3.88
C THR A 495 -7.13 -11.25 -2.55
N LEU A 496 -6.38 -10.72 -1.57
CA LEU A 496 -6.91 -10.45 -0.22
C LEU A 496 -7.84 -9.24 -0.18
N MET A 497 -7.47 -8.15 -0.89
CA MET A 497 -8.22 -6.89 -0.90
C MET A 497 -8.22 -6.26 -2.30
N ASP A 498 -9.23 -5.45 -2.60
CA ASP A 498 -9.32 -4.65 -3.84
C ASP A 498 -8.34 -3.47 -3.79
N CYS A 499 -7.05 -3.77 -3.85
CA CYS A 499 -5.98 -2.78 -3.74
C CYS A 499 -5.54 -2.18 -5.09
N TYR A 500 -6.23 -2.52 -6.20
CA TYR A 500 -5.87 -2.03 -7.54
C TYR A 500 -5.76 -0.50 -7.61
N PRO A 501 -6.74 0.30 -7.12
CA PRO A 501 -6.66 1.76 -7.20
C PRO A 501 -5.48 2.36 -6.42
N VAL A 502 -5.15 1.77 -5.27
CA VAL A 502 -3.98 2.18 -4.45
C VAL A 502 -2.68 1.87 -5.17
N ALA A 503 -2.58 0.68 -5.79
CA ALA A 503 -1.41 0.26 -6.55
C ALA A 503 -1.22 1.11 -7.82
N GLU A 504 -2.31 1.46 -8.54
CA GLU A 504 -2.26 2.33 -9.72
C GLU A 504 -1.75 3.74 -9.37
N LYS A 505 -2.28 4.33 -8.29
CA LYS A 505 -1.80 5.61 -7.76
C LYS A 505 -0.30 5.54 -7.40
N TRP A 506 0.11 4.51 -6.67
CA TRP A 506 1.51 4.31 -6.29
C TRP A 506 2.43 4.14 -7.49
N LEU A 507 1.99 3.43 -8.54
CA LEU A 507 2.75 3.33 -9.80
C LEU A 507 2.94 4.69 -10.49
N ALA A 508 1.98 5.61 -10.37
CA ALA A 508 2.15 6.99 -10.85
C ALA A 508 3.29 7.70 -10.12
N GLU A 509 3.40 7.51 -8.78
CA GLU A 509 4.54 7.99 -8.00
C GLU A 509 5.86 7.35 -8.45
N CYS A 510 5.87 6.05 -8.74
CA CYS A 510 7.05 5.36 -9.27
C CYS A 510 7.52 5.95 -10.60
N ARG A 511 6.61 6.17 -11.57
CA ARG A 511 6.91 6.79 -12.86
C ARG A 511 7.49 8.20 -12.72
N LEU A 512 6.84 9.00 -11.88
CA LEU A 512 7.22 10.40 -11.65
C LEU A 512 8.63 10.55 -11.05
N ASN A 513 9.07 9.54 -10.30
CA ASN A 513 10.32 9.56 -9.55
C ASN A 513 11.41 8.64 -10.10
N GLN A 514 11.19 8.02 -11.27
CA GLN A 514 12.23 7.27 -11.95
C GLN A 514 13.38 8.20 -12.37
N TYR A 515 14.61 7.81 -12.09
CA TYR A 515 15.80 8.61 -12.42
C TYR A 515 16.01 8.71 -13.95
N PRO A 516 16.68 9.78 -14.42
CA PRO A 516 16.91 9.99 -15.86
C PRO A 516 17.68 8.85 -16.56
N ASP A 517 18.53 8.12 -15.83
CA ASP A 517 19.30 6.99 -16.34
C ASP A 517 18.53 5.65 -16.28
N GLY A 518 17.27 5.66 -15.88
CA GLY A 518 16.39 4.50 -15.81
C GLY A 518 16.36 3.78 -14.46
N ARG A 519 17.24 4.14 -13.49
CA ARG A 519 17.15 3.59 -12.14
C ARG A 519 15.77 3.83 -11.54
N MET A 520 15.29 2.85 -10.82
CA MET A 520 14.12 3.03 -9.97
C MET A 520 14.53 3.54 -8.60
N ALA A 521 13.84 4.53 -8.07
CA ALA A 521 13.82 4.74 -6.64
C ALA A 521 13.22 3.48 -5.99
N ASN A 522 13.89 2.93 -4.98
CA ASN A 522 13.36 1.74 -4.29
C ASN A 522 12.22 2.08 -3.32
N ILE A 523 11.90 3.37 -3.19
CA ILE A 523 10.82 3.94 -2.37
C ILE A 523 10.03 4.95 -3.22
N ALA A 524 8.70 4.89 -3.22
CA ALA A 524 7.83 5.83 -3.89
C ALA A 524 6.60 6.21 -3.02
N PRO A 525 6.32 7.50 -2.77
CA PRO A 525 7.18 8.66 -3.04
C PRO A 525 8.55 8.54 -2.37
N PRO A 526 9.66 8.95 -3.02
CA PRO A 526 10.98 8.89 -2.42
C PRO A 526 11.16 10.03 -1.40
N ASN A 527 12.15 9.87 -0.54
CA ASN A 527 12.64 10.99 0.27
C ASN A 527 13.19 12.08 -0.67
N ALA A 528 12.58 13.25 -0.66
CA ALA A 528 12.93 14.32 -1.60
C ALA A 528 14.34 14.88 -1.38
N ARG A 529 14.84 14.82 -0.15
CA ARG A 529 16.19 15.32 0.17
C ARG A 529 17.23 14.22 0.03
N PRO A 530 18.33 14.43 -0.72
CA PRO A 530 19.44 13.50 -0.77
C PRO A 530 20.09 13.37 0.62
N GLY A 531 19.79 12.26 1.30
CA GLY A 531 20.49 11.86 2.51
C GLY A 531 21.67 10.95 2.20
N TYR A 532 22.41 10.54 3.23
CA TYR A 532 23.51 9.57 3.08
C TYR A 532 23.05 8.27 2.42
N MET A 533 21.85 7.80 2.78
CA MET A 533 21.28 6.54 2.27
C MET A 533 20.60 6.69 0.89
N THR A 534 20.17 7.89 0.50
CA THR A 534 19.39 8.08 -0.74
C THR A 534 20.06 7.53 -2.01
N PRO A 535 21.39 7.71 -2.23
CA PRO A 535 22.05 7.09 -3.37
C PRO A 535 22.05 5.56 -3.35
N MET A 536 21.91 4.96 -2.17
CA MET A 536 21.86 3.52 -1.97
C MET A 536 20.44 2.96 -2.16
N LEU A 537 19.41 3.80 -2.03
CA LEU A 537 18.00 3.45 -2.12
C LEU A 537 17.47 3.51 -3.57
N CYS A 538 18.31 3.18 -4.54
CA CYS A 538 17.93 3.08 -5.95
C CYS A 538 18.83 2.03 -6.63
N MET A 539 18.35 1.30 -7.59
CA MET A 539 19.06 0.31 -8.41
C MET A 539 19.03 -1.16 -7.96
N SER A 540 18.51 -1.51 -6.80
CA SER A 540 18.50 -2.90 -6.36
C SER A 540 17.63 -3.75 -7.28
N ALA A 541 18.22 -4.79 -7.87
CA ALA A 541 17.45 -5.85 -8.51
C ALA A 541 16.54 -6.55 -7.48
N GLY A 542 15.33 -6.97 -7.90
CA GLY A 542 14.27 -7.44 -7.04
C GLY A 542 13.38 -6.31 -6.52
N TRP A 543 13.94 -5.14 -6.19
CA TRP A 543 13.19 -3.94 -5.80
C TRP A 543 12.76 -3.11 -7.02
N GLY A 544 13.70 -2.71 -7.85
CA GLY A 544 13.38 -1.94 -9.07
C GLY A 544 12.53 -2.71 -10.08
N ASP A 545 12.58 -4.04 -10.03
CA ASP A 545 11.77 -4.92 -10.88
C ASP A 545 10.26 -4.80 -10.61
N ALA A 546 9.84 -4.21 -9.50
CA ALA A 546 8.44 -3.84 -9.25
C ALA A 546 7.86 -2.96 -10.36
N ALA A 547 8.70 -2.18 -11.05
CA ALA A 547 8.31 -1.41 -12.24
C ALA A 547 7.68 -2.29 -13.34
N ILE A 548 8.01 -3.57 -13.38
CA ILE A 548 7.49 -4.55 -14.35
C ILE A 548 6.50 -5.50 -13.66
N LEU A 549 6.87 -6.05 -12.50
CA LEU A 549 6.09 -7.07 -11.79
C LEU A 549 4.70 -6.57 -11.39
N VAL A 550 4.62 -5.36 -10.83
CA VAL A 550 3.36 -4.84 -10.29
C VAL A 550 2.34 -4.55 -11.40
N PRO A 551 2.63 -3.73 -12.43
CA PRO A 551 1.65 -3.49 -13.49
C PRO A 551 1.34 -4.74 -14.32
N TYR A 552 2.29 -5.68 -14.46
CA TYR A 552 2.04 -6.98 -15.09
C TYR A 552 1.01 -7.80 -14.29
N ALA A 553 1.19 -7.95 -12.98
CA ALA A 553 0.24 -8.66 -12.12
C ALA A 553 -1.16 -8.01 -12.13
N MET A 554 -1.21 -6.68 -12.10
CA MET A 554 -2.47 -5.92 -12.19
C MET A 554 -3.19 -6.17 -13.53
N TYR A 555 -2.47 -6.13 -14.65
CA TYR A 555 -3.01 -6.46 -15.97
C TYR A 555 -3.54 -7.90 -16.01
N LYS A 556 -2.75 -8.87 -15.61
CA LYS A 556 -3.13 -10.31 -15.58
C LYS A 556 -4.39 -10.55 -14.75
N ARG A 557 -4.64 -9.73 -13.73
CA ARG A 557 -5.81 -9.83 -12.86
C ARG A 557 -7.05 -9.15 -13.44
N MET A 558 -6.91 -7.95 -14.02
CA MET A 558 -8.04 -7.09 -14.39
C MET A 558 -8.30 -7.04 -15.90
N GLY A 559 -7.33 -7.39 -16.74
CA GLY A 559 -7.41 -7.27 -18.21
C GLY A 559 -7.32 -5.81 -18.73
N ASP A 560 -7.01 -4.85 -17.87
CA ASP A 560 -6.87 -3.45 -18.25
C ASP A 560 -5.50 -3.20 -18.90
N ARG A 561 -5.50 -3.05 -20.24
CA ARG A 561 -4.28 -2.76 -21.02
C ARG A 561 -3.68 -1.38 -20.74
N LYS A 562 -4.50 -0.45 -20.22
CA LYS A 562 -4.06 0.90 -19.92
C LYS A 562 -2.94 0.89 -18.86
N ILE A 563 -3.03 0.01 -17.86
CA ILE A 563 -1.98 -0.10 -16.82
C ILE A 563 -0.62 -0.50 -17.41
N LEU A 564 -0.60 -1.33 -18.45
CA LEU A 564 0.63 -1.66 -19.18
C LEU A 564 1.13 -0.47 -20.00
N ALA A 565 0.24 0.17 -20.77
CA ALA A 565 0.61 1.29 -21.64
C ALA A 565 1.15 2.48 -20.83
N ASP A 566 0.51 2.83 -19.73
CA ASP A 566 0.93 3.95 -18.87
C ASP A 566 2.30 3.70 -18.20
N ASN A 567 2.65 2.44 -17.96
CA ASN A 567 3.90 2.07 -17.28
C ASN A 567 5.00 1.58 -18.24
N TYR A 568 4.72 1.44 -19.54
CA TYR A 568 5.64 0.78 -20.49
C TYR A 568 6.99 1.47 -20.59
N GLU A 569 7.04 2.81 -20.67
CA GLU A 569 8.30 3.56 -20.70
C GLU A 569 9.11 3.34 -19.41
N MET A 570 8.46 3.35 -18.24
CA MET A 570 9.13 3.08 -16.96
C MET A 570 9.74 1.68 -16.96
N MET A 571 8.99 0.66 -17.42
CA MET A 571 9.46 -0.72 -17.52
C MET A 571 10.68 -0.83 -18.45
N GLN A 572 10.62 -0.23 -19.64
CA GLN A 572 11.70 -0.25 -20.62
C GLN A 572 12.98 0.38 -20.07
N ARG A 573 12.85 1.53 -19.40
CA ARG A 573 13.98 2.27 -18.84
C ARG A 573 14.63 1.51 -17.69
N TRP A 574 13.85 0.90 -16.81
CA TRP A 574 14.38 0.03 -15.75
C TRP A 574 15.13 -1.17 -16.33
N TYR A 575 14.51 -1.86 -17.28
CA TYR A 575 15.11 -3.04 -17.90
C TYR A 575 16.41 -2.71 -18.63
N ALA A 576 16.45 -1.59 -19.37
CA ALA A 576 17.64 -1.09 -20.04
C ALA A 576 18.76 -0.75 -19.05
N PHE A 577 18.43 -0.16 -17.89
CA PHE A 577 19.38 0.11 -16.82
C PHE A 577 19.98 -1.20 -16.26
N LEU A 578 19.14 -2.20 -15.96
CA LEU A 578 19.60 -3.48 -15.44
C LEU A 578 20.49 -4.22 -16.46
N LEU A 579 20.11 -4.20 -17.75
CA LEU A 579 20.96 -4.73 -18.84
C LEU A 579 22.27 -3.96 -18.95
N GLY A 580 22.22 -2.62 -18.81
CA GLY A 580 23.43 -1.78 -18.82
C GLY A 580 24.42 -2.14 -17.69
N ARG A 581 23.89 -2.54 -16.51
CA ARG A 581 24.72 -3.11 -15.42
C ARG A 581 25.40 -4.42 -15.88
N ALA A 582 24.65 -5.33 -16.49
CA ALA A 582 25.18 -6.60 -16.98
C ALA A 582 26.28 -6.39 -18.03
N GLN A 583 26.11 -5.44 -18.95
CA GLN A 583 27.06 -5.13 -20.04
C GLN A 583 28.43 -4.63 -19.54
N GLN A 584 28.56 -4.27 -18.27
CA GLN A 584 29.84 -3.90 -17.63
C GLN A 584 30.63 -5.12 -17.16
N THR A 585 30.02 -6.31 -17.11
CA THR A 585 30.70 -7.55 -16.71
C THR A 585 31.63 -8.03 -17.81
N THR A 586 32.83 -8.48 -17.44
CA THR A 586 33.84 -9.04 -18.36
C THR A 586 33.93 -10.57 -18.20
N ASP A 587 34.45 -11.24 -19.23
CA ASP A 587 34.65 -12.70 -19.22
C ASP A 587 35.55 -13.16 -18.08
N GLU A 588 36.56 -12.34 -17.73
CA GLU A 588 37.49 -12.60 -16.61
C GLU A 588 36.79 -12.62 -15.26
N GLN A 589 35.62 -11.91 -15.14
CA GLN A 589 34.88 -11.86 -13.90
C GLN A 589 33.95 -13.06 -13.74
N GLN A 590 33.05 -13.30 -14.68
CA GLN A 590 32.12 -14.43 -14.65
C GLN A 590 31.21 -14.45 -15.89
N GLY A 591 30.73 -15.63 -16.31
CA GLY A 591 29.68 -15.75 -17.35
C GLY A 591 30.18 -16.17 -18.72
N GLY A 592 31.50 -16.19 -18.97
CA GLY A 592 32.08 -16.60 -20.25
C GLY A 592 31.52 -15.85 -21.44
N ASP A 593 31.08 -16.57 -22.47
CA ASP A 593 30.47 -15.97 -23.71
C ASP A 593 29.21 -15.14 -23.42
N TYR A 594 28.60 -15.30 -22.25
CA TYR A 594 27.39 -14.57 -21.82
C TYR A 594 27.66 -13.52 -20.76
N ALA A 595 28.91 -13.13 -20.50
CA ALA A 595 29.28 -12.14 -19.48
C ALA A 595 28.46 -10.84 -19.57
N LYS A 596 28.15 -10.37 -20.78
CA LYS A 596 27.36 -9.16 -21.05
C LYS A 596 25.88 -9.24 -20.64
N PHE A 597 25.43 -10.39 -20.18
CA PHE A 597 24.11 -10.64 -19.63
C PHE A 597 24.16 -11.09 -18.15
N THR A 598 25.34 -10.99 -17.52
CA THR A 598 25.57 -11.35 -16.10
C THR A 598 25.68 -10.08 -15.26
N VAL A 599 24.75 -9.89 -14.33
CA VAL A 599 24.72 -8.70 -13.45
C VAL A 599 25.58 -9.00 -12.22
N LEU A 600 26.74 -8.36 -12.08
CA LEU A 600 27.67 -8.54 -10.97
C LEU A 600 27.99 -7.27 -10.19
N ASN A 601 27.59 -6.11 -10.71
CA ASN A 601 27.87 -4.82 -10.11
C ASN A 601 26.59 -4.12 -9.66
N GLY A 602 26.73 -3.04 -8.90
CA GLY A 602 25.64 -2.27 -8.33
C GLY A 602 25.35 -2.70 -6.88
N MET A 603 24.41 -2.03 -6.26
CA MET A 603 24.00 -2.30 -4.89
C MET A 603 22.64 -3.01 -4.88
N ASP A 604 22.67 -4.30 -4.61
CA ASP A 604 21.49 -5.12 -4.44
C ASP A 604 21.33 -5.49 -2.96
N TYR A 605 20.07 -5.65 -2.50
CA TYR A 605 19.78 -6.04 -1.12
C TYR A 605 19.76 -7.58 -0.93
N GLY A 606 19.89 -8.33 -2.03
CA GLY A 606 19.82 -9.79 -2.02
C GLY A 606 18.43 -10.29 -1.65
N GLU A 607 18.37 -11.30 -0.80
CA GLU A 607 17.11 -11.90 -0.33
C GLU A 607 16.39 -11.06 0.73
N TRP A 608 17.09 -10.18 1.42
CA TRP A 608 16.59 -9.40 2.56
C TRP A 608 15.86 -10.22 3.64
N CYS A 609 16.15 -9.94 4.89
CA CYS A 609 15.60 -10.67 6.05
C CYS A 609 15.70 -12.19 5.98
N GLU A 610 16.70 -12.72 5.26
CA GLU A 610 17.02 -14.13 5.21
C GLU A 610 17.52 -14.61 6.59
N PRO A 611 17.02 -15.74 7.14
CA PRO A 611 17.42 -16.23 8.46
C PRO A 611 18.94 -16.35 8.61
N GLY A 612 19.48 -15.80 9.69
CA GLY A 612 20.91 -15.81 10.00
C GLY A 612 21.77 -14.81 9.21
N ILE A 613 21.16 -13.94 8.39
CA ILE A 613 21.84 -12.89 7.63
C ILE A 613 21.32 -11.53 8.11
N THR A 614 22.21 -10.70 8.64
CA THR A 614 21.82 -9.34 9.03
C THR A 614 21.64 -8.45 7.80
N PRO A 615 20.81 -7.38 7.87
CA PRO A 615 20.65 -6.41 6.77
C PRO A 615 21.97 -5.87 6.24
N MET A 616 22.91 -5.55 7.14
CA MET A 616 24.25 -5.09 6.75
C MET A 616 25.03 -6.15 5.98
N GLN A 617 24.96 -7.42 6.39
CA GLN A 617 25.62 -8.52 5.66
C GLN A 617 24.98 -8.72 4.27
N ALA A 618 23.64 -8.62 4.17
CA ALA A 618 22.95 -8.71 2.89
C ALA A 618 23.40 -7.62 1.92
N MET A 619 23.53 -6.38 2.38
CA MET A 619 23.98 -5.24 1.56
C MET A 619 25.48 -5.31 1.21
N MET A 620 26.34 -5.67 2.16
CA MET A 620 27.80 -5.69 1.94
C MET A 620 28.27 -6.89 1.13
N ASN A 621 27.52 -7.98 1.15
CA ASN A 621 27.83 -9.20 0.41
C ASN A 621 26.55 -9.76 -0.25
N PRO A 622 25.93 -8.99 -1.19
CA PRO A 622 24.70 -9.40 -1.82
C PRO A 622 24.90 -10.67 -2.65
N ARG A 623 23.82 -11.48 -2.77
CA ARG A 623 23.82 -12.66 -3.62
C ARG A 623 23.85 -12.23 -5.07
N LYS A 624 24.98 -12.45 -5.74
CA LYS A 624 25.25 -12.01 -7.12
C LYS A 624 24.30 -12.64 -8.15
N SER A 625 23.71 -13.79 -7.84
CA SER A 625 22.76 -14.48 -8.70
C SER A 625 21.44 -13.70 -8.89
N VAL A 626 21.05 -12.86 -7.91
CA VAL A 626 19.76 -12.14 -7.91
C VAL A 626 19.60 -11.26 -9.14
N GLY A 627 20.57 -10.37 -9.41
CA GLY A 627 20.48 -9.44 -10.53
C GLY A 627 20.32 -10.13 -11.89
N THR A 628 21.08 -11.21 -12.15
CA THR A 628 20.98 -11.98 -13.39
C THR A 628 19.65 -12.75 -13.48
N ALA A 629 19.17 -13.29 -12.36
CA ALA A 629 17.89 -13.98 -12.30
C ALA A 629 16.74 -13.03 -12.65
N TYR A 630 16.75 -11.82 -12.10
CA TYR A 630 15.73 -10.81 -12.41
C TYR A 630 15.86 -10.27 -13.83
N LEU A 631 17.08 -10.09 -14.39
CA LEU A 631 17.24 -9.73 -15.80
C LEU A 631 16.54 -10.74 -16.72
N ALA A 632 16.65 -12.04 -16.42
CA ALA A 632 15.97 -13.10 -17.19
C ALA A 632 14.44 -13.07 -16.97
N TYR A 633 14.01 -12.98 -15.72
CA TYR A 633 12.59 -13.04 -15.36
C TYR A 633 11.81 -11.82 -15.85
N SER A 634 12.27 -10.63 -15.49
CA SER A 634 11.64 -9.36 -15.90
C SER A 634 11.67 -9.17 -17.43
N GLY A 635 12.73 -9.63 -18.10
CA GLY A 635 12.80 -9.58 -19.57
C GLY A 635 11.75 -10.45 -20.25
N ARG A 636 11.43 -11.61 -19.68
CA ARG A 636 10.35 -12.47 -20.18
C ARG A 636 8.99 -11.82 -20.02
N LEU A 637 8.71 -11.25 -18.82
CA LEU A 637 7.46 -10.56 -18.57
C LEU A 637 7.29 -9.31 -19.44
N LEU A 638 8.37 -8.55 -19.62
CA LEU A 638 8.36 -7.36 -20.48
C LEU A 638 8.14 -7.72 -21.95
N ALA A 639 8.61 -8.88 -22.40
CA ALA A 639 8.31 -9.38 -23.73
C ALA A 639 6.81 -9.69 -23.91
N GLU A 640 6.16 -10.27 -22.91
CA GLU A 640 4.70 -10.50 -22.92
C GLU A 640 3.93 -9.17 -22.93
N VAL A 641 4.38 -8.18 -22.16
CA VAL A 641 3.83 -6.81 -22.15
C VAL A 641 3.95 -6.18 -23.55
N ALA A 642 5.11 -6.30 -24.17
CA ALA A 642 5.36 -5.77 -25.51
C ALA A 642 4.48 -6.44 -26.58
N ASP A 643 4.26 -7.74 -26.51
CA ASP A 643 3.30 -8.46 -27.36
C ASP A 643 1.88 -7.93 -27.20
N GLU A 644 1.44 -7.77 -25.95
CA GLU A 644 0.10 -7.27 -25.64
C GLU A 644 -0.10 -5.84 -26.14
N LEU A 645 0.93 -5.01 -26.07
CA LEU A 645 0.89 -3.64 -26.59
C LEU A 645 1.11 -3.55 -28.12
N GLY A 646 1.47 -4.66 -28.76
CA GLY A 646 1.66 -4.73 -30.21
C GLY A 646 3.02 -4.24 -30.70
N THR A 647 4.04 -4.17 -29.83
CA THR A 647 5.41 -3.75 -30.16
C THR A 647 6.29 -4.97 -30.44
N ALA A 648 6.08 -5.63 -31.57
CA ALA A 648 6.67 -6.94 -31.88
C ALA A 648 8.21 -6.94 -31.88
N ASP A 649 8.86 -5.87 -32.35
CA ASP A 649 10.32 -5.76 -32.37
C ASP A 649 10.89 -5.67 -30.94
N ASP A 650 10.23 -4.93 -30.04
CA ASP A 650 10.59 -4.86 -28.64
C ASP A 650 10.43 -6.23 -27.97
N ALA A 651 9.30 -6.90 -28.21
CA ALA A 651 9.02 -8.24 -27.69
C ALA A 651 10.11 -9.25 -28.10
N ALA A 652 10.54 -9.22 -29.34
CA ALA A 652 11.61 -10.09 -29.84
C ALA A 652 12.95 -9.80 -29.13
N ASN A 653 13.31 -8.50 -28.97
CA ASN A 653 14.52 -8.07 -28.28
C ASN A 653 14.53 -8.50 -26.80
N TYR A 654 13.41 -8.35 -26.08
CA TYR A 654 13.31 -8.75 -24.69
C TYR A 654 13.40 -10.26 -24.52
N ARG A 655 12.76 -11.05 -25.42
CA ARG A 655 12.87 -12.51 -25.41
C ARG A 655 14.32 -12.96 -25.64
N ASP A 656 15.04 -12.37 -26.60
CA ASP A 656 16.43 -12.72 -26.86
C ASP A 656 17.32 -12.35 -25.67
N THR A 657 17.15 -11.17 -25.13
CA THR A 657 17.90 -10.73 -23.93
C THR A 657 17.63 -11.62 -22.74
N ALA A 658 16.37 -11.97 -22.45
CA ALA A 658 15.99 -12.88 -21.37
C ALA A 658 16.59 -14.28 -21.58
N ALA A 659 16.54 -14.81 -22.82
CA ALA A 659 17.13 -16.12 -23.12
C ALA A 659 18.66 -16.12 -22.94
N ASN A 660 19.35 -15.05 -23.30
CA ASN A 660 20.78 -14.90 -23.06
C ASN A 660 21.09 -14.72 -21.57
N ALA A 661 20.25 -14.02 -20.80
CA ALA A 661 20.37 -13.92 -19.34
C ALA A 661 20.19 -15.29 -18.65
N VAL A 662 19.30 -16.16 -19.15
CA VAL A 662 19.19 -17.55 -18.66
C VAL A 662 20.50 -18.32 -18.91
N LYS A 663 21.10 -18.18 -20.11
CA LYS A 663 22.41 -18.83 -20.42
C LYS A 663 23.52 -18.25 -19.52
N ALA A 664 23.51 -16.95 -19.29
CA ALA A 664 24.44 -16.27 -18.38
C ALA A 664 24.30 -16.78 -16.94
N TYR A 665 23.06 -16.90 -16.44
CA TYR A 665 22.80 -17.46 -15.13
C TYR A 665 23.36 -18.87 -15.00
N ARG A 666 23.08 -19.73 -15.99
CA ARG A 666 23.58 -21.12 -16.00
C ARG A 666 25.11 -21.19 -16.05
N ALA A 667 25.74 -20.36 -16.86
CA ALA A 667 27.19 -20.32 -16.97
C ALA A 667 27.89 -19.80 -15.69
N ALA A 668 27.26 -18.78 -15.04
CA ALA A 668 27.88 -18.10 -13.91
C ALA A 668 27.58 -18.74 -12.54
N PHE A 669 26.37 -19.34 -12.38
CA PHE A 669 25.85 -19.76 -11.07
C PHE A 669 25.49 -21.25 -10.98
N THR A 670 25.74 -22.02 -12.05
CA THR A 670 25.58 -23.50 -12.01
C THR A 670 26.82 -24.18 -12.59
N GLU A 671 27.03 -25.40 -12.19
CA GLU A 671 28.02 -26.30 -12.82
C GLU A 671 27.25 -27.42 -13.54
N ASN A 672 27.26 -27.38 -14.88
CA ASN A 672 26.49 -28.33 -15.70
C ASN A 672 25.00 -28.39 -15.36
N GLY A 673 24.42 -27.23 -15.01
CA GLY A 673 22.98 -27.08 -14.61
C GLY A 673 22.70 -27.43 -13.14
N VAL A 674 23.70 -27.78 -12.36
CA VAL A 674 23.58 -28.05 -10.92
C VAL A 674 23.94 -26.82 -10.12
N ILE A 675 23.04 -26.42 -9.20
CA ILE A 675 23.27 -25.34 -8.24
C ILE A 675 24.07 -25.90 -7.06
N HIS A 676 25.13 -25.20 -6.68
CA HIS A 676 25.95 -25.52 -5.49
C HIS A 676 25.76 -24.41 -4.46
N SER A 677 24.70 -24.51 -3.65
CA SER A 677 24.40 -23.56 -2.58
C SER A 677 23.86 -24.29 -1.36
N ASP A 678 24.13 -23.72 -0.19
CA ASP A 678 23.58 -24.13 1.11
C ASP A 678 22.29 -23.35 1.45
N ARG A 679 21.80 -22.53 0.52
CA ARG A 679 20.62 -21.67 0.72
C ARG A 679 19.46 -22.08 -0.16
N GLN A 680 18.28 -22.26 0.43
CA GLN A 680 17.04 -22.64 -0.27
C GLN A 680 16.64 -21.61 -1.34
N CYS A 681 16.86 -20.32 -1.08
CA CYS A 681 16.47 -19.21 -1.97
C CYS A 681 17.06 -19.34 -3.39
N GLU A 682 18.28 -19.87 -3.55
CA GLU A 682 18.92 -20.06 -4.85
C GLU A 682 18.17 -21.09 -5.70
N TYR A 683 17.72 -22.17 -5.08
CA TYR A 683 16.93 -23.22 -5.76
C TYR A 683 15.52 -22.73 -6.07
N VAL A 684 14.86 -22.10 -5.09
CA VAL A 684 13.51 -21.56 -5.28
C VAL A 684 13.47 -20.59 -6.46
N ARG A 685 14.37 -19.59 -6.48
CA ARG A 685 14.43 -18.57 -7.52
C ARG A 685 14.75 -19.16 -8.89
N ALA A 686 15.73 -20.07 -8.96
CA ALA A 686 16.10 -20.69 -10.22
C ALA A 686 14.95 -21.49 -10.86
N ILE A 687 14.16 -22.20 -10.04
CA ILE A 687 13.01 -22.97 -10.51
C ILE A 687 11.83 -22.03 -10.85
N ALA A 688 11.48 -21.11 -9.94
CA ALA A 688 10.35 -20.21 -10.12
C ALA A 688 10.52 -19.32 -11.37
N PHE A 689 11.74 -18.84 -11.61
CA PHE A 689 12.05 -17.98 -12.76
C PHE A 689 12.43 -18.75 -14.02
N ALA A 690 12.31 -20.11 -14.02
CA ALA A 690 12.62 -20.98 -15.14
C ALA A 690 14.04 -20.75 -15.72
N LEU A 691 15.04 -20.67 -14.84
CA LEU A 691 16.46 -20.46 -15.21
C LEU A 691 17.17 -21.78 -15.54
N LEU A 692 16.54 -22.92 -15.26
CA LEU A 692 17.03 -24.28 -15.48
C LEU A 692 16.15 -25.00 -16.52
N GLY A 693 16.70 -26.06 -17.12
CA GLY A 693 15.91 -27.00 -17.90
C GLY A 693 14.98 -27.83 -17.02
N GLU A 694 14.02 -28.52 -17.62
CA GLU A 694 13.00 -29.29 -16.89
C GLU A 694 13.60 -30.37 -15.96
N GLU A 695 14.55 -31.17 -16.46
CA GLU A 695 15.19 -32.22 -15.66
C GLU A 695 16.09 -31.63 -14.57
N GLU A 696 16.76 -30.53 -14.86
CA GLU A 696 17.58 -29.80 -13.88
C GLU A 696 16.68 -29.19 -12.77
N SER A 697 15.52 -28.64 -13.15
CA SER A 697 14.52 -28.12 -12.20
C SER A 697 13.98 -29.22 -11.27
N LYS A 698 13.74 -30.43 -11.78
CA LYS A 698 13.35 -31.58 -10.95
C LYS A 698 14.45 -31.96 -9.95
N ALA A 699 15.70 -32.04 -10.40
CA ALA A 699 16.84 -32.33 -9.52
C ALA A 699 17.08 -31.22 -8.49
N ALA A 700 16.88 -29.95 -8.89
CA ALA A 700 16.96 -28.81 -7.99
C ALA A 700 15.84 -28.83 -6.94
N ALA A 701 14.60 -29.19 -7.33
CA ALA A 701 13.47 -29.34 -6.42
C ALA A 701 13.66 -30.51 -5.45
N GLU A 702 14.22 -31.61 -5.89
CA GLU A 702 14.60 -32.73 -5.00
C GLU A 702 15.64 -32.29 -3.98
N THR A 703 16.66 -31.52 -4.41
CA THR A 703 17.69 -30.98 -3.51
C THR A 703 17.05 -29.98 -2.52
N LEU A 704 16.19 -29.07 -2.98
CA LEU A 704 15.46 -28.15 -2.13
C LEU A 704 14.62 -28.89 -1.08
N ASN A 705 13.87 -29.92 -1.50
CA ASN A 705 13.08 -30.74 -0.59
C ASN A 705 13.96 -31.41 0.50
N ARG A 706 15.09 -31.95 0.10
CA ARG A 706 16.07 -32.55 1.06
C ARG A 706 16.61 -31.50 2.01
N MET A 707 17.00 -30.31 1.51
CA MET A 707 17.51 -29.22 2.34
C MET A 707 16.49 -28.76 3.39
N VAL A 708 15.21 -28.66 3.00
CA VAL A 708 14.13 -28.31 3.91
C VAL A 708 13.95 -29.40 4.97
N ALA A 709 13.97 -30.67 4.59
CA ALA A 709 13.83 -31.78 5.53
C ALA A 709 15.05 -31.89 6.47
N GLU A 710 16.26 -31.69 5.97
CA GLU A 710 17.52 -31.70 6.78
C GLU A 710 17.57 -30.49 7.75
N ASN A 711 16.81 -29.41 7.46
CA ASN A 711 16.65 -28.24 8.33
C ASN A 711 15.38 -28.33 9.21
N ASP A 712 14.96 -29.53 9.56
CA ASP A 712 13.77 -29.80 10.39
C ASP A 712 12.50 -29.06 9.91
N TYR A 713 12.32 -28.97 8.59
CA TYR A 713 11.24 -28.24 7.93
C TYR A 713 11.18 -26.74 8.28
N HIS A 714 12.32 -26.12 8.51
CA HIS A 714 12.44 -24.67 8.59
C HIS A 714 12.87 -24.09 7.24
N LEU A 715 12.34 -22.93 6.93
CA LEU A 715 12.80 -22.18 5.77
C LEU A 715 14.10 -21.41 6.07
N ASN A 716 14.83 -21.06 5.00
CA ASN A 716 15.93 -20.09 5.08
C ASN A 716 15.93 -19.15 3.88
N THR A 717 14.72 -18.71 3.49
CA THR A 717 14.48 -17.73 2.43
C THR A 717 14.17 -16.35 3.03
N GLY A 718 14.47 -15.31 2.27
CA GLY A 718 14.07 -13.93 2.58
C GLY A 718 12.90 -13.47 1.72
N PHE A 719 12.72 -12.15 1.59
CA PHE A 719 11.54 -11.57 0.93
C PHE A 719 11.35 -12.03 -0.52
N LEU A 720 12.44 -12.11 -1.32
CA LEU A 720 12.34 -12.35 -2.76
C LEU A 720 11.94 -13.78 -3.13
N SER A 721 12.28 -14.77 -2.33
CA SER A 721 12.05 -16.19 -2.66
C SER A 721 10.94 -16.83 -1.84
N THR A 722 10.62 -16.34 -0.66
CA THR A 722 9.58 -16.89 0.22
C THR A 722 8.21 -17.03 -0.47
N PRO A 723 7.73 -16.07 -1.30
CA PRO A 723 6.44 -16.20 -1.99
C PRO A 723 6.32 -17.41 -2.91
N PHE A 724 7.45 -17.91 -3.43
CA PHE A 724 7.50 -19.00 -4.40
C PHE A 724 7.80 -20.36 -3.79
N LEU A 725 8.29 -20.42 -2.55
CA LEU A 725 8.85 -21.64 -1.93
C LEU A 725 7.85 -22.81 -1.92
N CYS A 726 6.67 -22.60 -1.40
CA CYS A 726 5.66 -23.66 -1.30
C CYS A 726 5.09 -24.07 -2.67
N ASP A 727 4.90 -23.12 -3.59
CA ASP A 727 4.48 -23.41 -4.97
C ASP A 727 5.50 -24.26 -5.72
N VAL A 728 6.80 -23.95 -5.59
CA VAL A 728 7.89 -24.73 -6.22
C VAL A 728 7.92 -26.15 -5.70
N LEU A 729 7.85 -26.35 -4.38
CA LEU A 729 7.81 -27.67 -3.78
C LEU A 729 6.59 -28.48 -4.25
N ALA A 730 5.41 -27.88 -4.16
CA ALA A 730 4.16 -28.54 -4.56
C ALA A 730 4.15 -28.91 -6.05
N LYS A 731 4.65 -28.04 -6.94
CA LYS A 731 4.73 -28.27 -8.38
C LYS A 731 5.53 -29.53 -8.74
N TYR A 732 6.57 -29.84 -7.98
CA TYR A 732 7.44 -31.01 -8.23
C TYR A 732 7.13 -32.22 -7.34
N GLY A 733 5.94 -32.24 -6.70
CA GLY A 733 5.44 -33.40 -5.96
C GLY A 733 5.78 -33.44 -4.48
N TYR A 734 6.34 -32.36 -3.93
CA TYR A 734 6.72 -32.23 -2.51
C TYR A 734 5.73 -31.39 -1.71
N ALA A 735 4.43 -31.53 -1.99
CA ALA A 735 3.39 -30.79 -1.29
C ALA A 735 3.38 -31.04 0.22
N ASP A 736 3.67 -32.26 0.67
CA ASP A 736 3.78 -32.61 2.08
C ASP A 736 4.87 -31.81 2.80
N THR A 737 5.98 -31.53 2.11
CA THR A 737 7.06 -30.66 2.63
C THR A 737 6.61 -29.20 2.71
N ALA A 738 5.85 -28.71 1.72
CA ALA A 738 5.27 -27.35 1.75
C ALA A 738 4.29 -27.20 2.91
N TYR A 739 3.47 -28.21 3.21
CA TYR A 739 2.58 -28.20 4.37
C TYR A 739 3.34 -28.24 5.70
N LYS A 740 4.42 -29.01 5.80
CA LYS A 740 5.26 -29.03 7.01
C LYS A 740 5.95 -27.69 7.25
N LEU A 741 6.39 -27.00 6.18
CA LEU A 741 6.89 -25.62 6.28
C LEU A 741 5.82 -24.67 6.78
N LEU A 742 4.61 -24.70 6.18
CA LEU A 742 3.50 -23.86 6.60
C LEU A 742 3.15 -24.06 8.08
N LEU A 743 3.18 -25.30 8.54
CA LEU A 743 2.75 -25.71 9.89
C LEU A 743 3.89 -25.70 10.93
N GLN A 744 5.11 -25.26 10.54
CA GLN A 744 6.24 -25.16 11.45
C GLN A 744 5.96 -24.17 12.59
N PRO A 745 5.90 -24.60 13.87
CA PRO A 745 5.58 -23.74 15.00
C PRO A 745 6.78 -22.96 15.52
N ASP A 746 8.01 -23.38 15.15
CA ASP A 746 9.24 -22.77 15.62
C ASP A 746 9.83 -21.81 14.57
N ALA A 747 10.68 -20.88 15.01
CA ALA A 747 11.37 -19.95 14.11
C ALA A 747 12.57 -20.61 13.40
N PRO A 748 12.81 -20.29 12.13
CA PRO A 748 12.02 -19.47 11.23
C PRO A 748 10.82 -20.22 10.62
N GLY A 749 9.62 -19.71 10.86
CA GLY A 749 8.37 -20.31 10.39
C GLY A 749 7.19 -19.37 10.62
N TRP A 750 6.18 -19.41 9.75
CA TRP A 750 5.00 -18.52 9.84
C TRP A 750 4.17 -18.70 11.12
N LEU A 751 4.08 -19.94 11.64
CA LEU A 751 3.26 -20.16 12.83
C LEU A 751 4.00 -19.83 14.13
N TYR A 752 5.29 -19.55 14.11
CA TYR A 752 6.02 -19.05 15.27
C TYR A 752 5.47 -17.71 15.74
N GLU A 753 5.29 -16.75 14.84
CA GLU A 753 4.71 -15.44 15.18
C GLU A 753 3.28 -15.57 15.74
N VAL A 754 2.47 -16.46 15.15
CA VAL A 754 1.11 -16.77 15.63
C VAL A 754 1.16 -17.33 17.04
N GLY A 755 2.09 -18.27 17.33
CA GLY A 755 2.32 -18.86 18.64
C GLY A 755 2.76 -17.83 19.70
N LYS A 756 3.44 -16.75 19.28
CA LYS A 756 3.81 -15.61 20.14
C LYS A 756 2.66 -14.57 20.31
N GLY A 757 1.49 -14.81 19.73
CA GLY A 757 0.33 -13.93 19.84
C GLY A 757 0.31 -12.75 18.88
N ALA A 758 1.03 -12.85 17.75
CA ALA A 758 1.02 -11.86 16.68
C ALA A 758 -0.41 -11.59 16.17
N THR A 759 -0.67 -10.33 15.88
CA THR A 759 -1.93 -9.87 15.30
C THR A 759 -1.75 -9.30 13.88
N THR A 760 -0.52 -9.22 13.45
CA THR A 760 0.01 -8.82 12.14
C THR A 760 1.18 -9.73 11.79
N VAL A 761 1.60 -9.75 10.53
CA VAL A 761 2.83 -10.42 10.08
C VAL A 761 4.02 -9.53 10.43
N TRP A 762 5.14 -10.15 10.80
CA TRP A 762 6.36 -9.46 11.20
C TRP A 762 7.36 -9.27 10.06
N GLU A 763 8.25 -8.30 10.18
CA GLU A 763 9.33 -8.04 9.22
C GLU A 763 10.37 -9.16 9.21
N THR A 764 10.66 -9.73 10.38
CA THR A 764 11.66 -10.80 10.55
C THR A 764 11.03 -12.04 11.17
N TRP A 765 11.63 -13.21 10.90
CA TRP A 765 11.17 -14.51 11.43
C TRP A 765 11.21 -14.61 12.95
N THR A 766 11.92 -13.72 13.62
CA THR A 766 12.07 -13.66 15.07
C THR A 766 11.72 -12.27 15.60
N GLY A 767 10.66 -11.64 15.05
CA GLY A 767 10.20 -10.31 15.48
C GLY A 767 9.99 -10.19 16.99
N ILE A 768 9.55 -11.25 17.66
CA ILE A 768 9.71 -11.43 19.12
C ILE A 768 10.53 -12.70 19.31
N ASP A 769 11.70 -12.59 19.94
CA ASP A 769 12.60 -13.70 20.11
C ASP A 769 12.15 -14.73 21.15
N GLU A 770 12.94 -15.78 21.39
CA GLU A 770 12.61 -16.82 22.36
C GLU A 770 12.49 -16.29 23.79
N ASN A 771 13.24 -15.24 24.13
CA ASN A 771 13.21 -14.61 25.46
C ASN A 771 12.03 -13.65 25.62
N GLY A 772 11.28 -13.35 24.54
CA GLY A 772 10.17 -12.42 24.52
C GLY A 772 10.55 -10.98 24.18
N LYS A 773 11.80 -10.75 23.75
CA LYS A 773 12.27 -9.42 23.36
C LYS A 773 11.81 -9.09 21.93
N PRO A 774 11.16 -7.94 21.70
CA PRO A 774 10.75 -7.53 20.36
C PRO A 774 11.91 -6.91 19.57
N HIS A 775 11.91 -7.18 18.26
CA HIS A 775 12.89 -6.72 17.28
C HIS A 775 12.20 -6.30 15.99
N GLU A 776 12.70 -5.26 15.34
CA GLU A 776 12.22 -4.75 14.05
C GLU A 776 10.71 -4.43 14.05
N SER A 777 10.10 -4.22 12.89
CA SER A 777 8.67 -3.97 12.79
C SER A 777 7.84 -5.24 13.04
N LEU A 778 6.79 -5.12 13.86
CA LEU A 778 5.82 -6.18 14.08
C LEU A 778 4.57 -6.03 13.20
N ASN A 779 4.61 -5.15 12.20
CA ASN A 779 3.54 -4.98 11.22
C ASN A 779 4.12 -4.75 9.82
N HIS A 780 4.35 -5.84 9.09
CA HIS A 780 4.99 -5.87 7.78
C HIS A 780 4.34 -6.96 6.92
N TYR A 781 4.01 -6.68 5.65
CA TYR A 781 3.18 -7.62 4.87
C TYR A 781 3.94 -8.61 4.00
N SER A 782 5.26 -8.44 3.77
CA SER A 782 6.01 -9.22 2.77
C SER A 782 5.90 -10.73 2.95
N TYR A 783 6.09 -11.26 4.16
CA TYR A 783 5.93 -12.70 4.43
C TYR A 783 4.47 -13.17 4.42
N GLY A 784 3.50 -12.27 4.49
CA GLY A 784 2.09 -12.55 4.27
C GLY A 784 1.76 -13.02 2.86
N ALA A 785 2.71 -12.89 1.91
CA ALA A 785 2.60 -13.41 0.55
C ALA A 785 2.35 -14.93 0.50
N ILE A 786 2.62 -15.69 1.57
CA ILE A 786 2.22 -17.11 1.70
C ILE A 786 0.73 -17.33 1.46
N CYS A 787 -0.11 -16.32 1.74
CA CYS A 787 -1.54 -16.42 1.46
C CYS A 787 -1.83 -16.66 -0.03
N GLY A 788 -0.98 -16.20 -0.95
CA GLY A 788 -1.06 -16.52 -2.37
C GLY A 788 -1.06 -18.04 -2.62
N TRP A 789 -0.22 -18.79 -1.90
CA TRP A 789 -0.20 -20.26 -1.98
C TRP A 789 -1.42 -20.89 -1.32
N LEU A 790 -1.98 -20.33 -0.25
CA LEU A 790 -3.22 -20.85 0.35
C LEU A 790 -4.40 -20.80 -0.63
N PHE A 791 -4.50 -19.73 -1.42
CA PHE A 791 -5.53 -19.60 -2.47
C PHE A 791 -5.16 -20.41 -3.72
N GLY A 792 -3.94 -20.22 -4.27
CA GLY A 792 -3.50 -20.75 -5.55
C GLY A 792 -2.99 -22.20 -5.53
N GLY A 793 -2.50 -22.67 -4.38
CA GLY A 793 -2.00 -24.03 -4.17
C GLY A 793 -2.97 -24.88 -3.33
N VAL A 794 -3.20 -24.54 -2.07
CA VAL A 794 -4.03 -25.33 -1.14
C VAL A 794 -5.47 -25.48 -1.66
N CYS A 795 -6.13 -24.39 -2.05
CA CYS A 795 -7.46 -24.42 -2.66
C CYS A 795 -7.43 -24.38 -4.20
N GLY A 796 -6.27 -24.12 -4.81
CA GLY A 796 -6.05 -24.24 -6.24
C GLY A 796 -6.65 -23.18 -7.14
N ILE A 797 -7.14 -22.04 -6.61
CA ILE A 797 -7.76 -20.98 -7.40
C ILE A 797 -6.69 -20.16 -8.12
N ARG A 798 -6.69 -20.16 -9.44
CA ARG A 798 -5.87 -19.31 -10.29
C ARG A 798 -6.76 -18.61 -11.33
N TYR A 799 -6.96 -17.30 -11.14
CA TYR A 799 -7.71 -16.45 -12.06
C TYR A 799 -6.74 -15.46 -12.73
N THR A 800 -6.53 -15.63 -14.02
CA THR A 800 -5.54 -14.87 -14.80
C THR A 800 -6.03 -14.71 -16.24
N ASP A 801 -5.90 -13.53 -16.83
CA ASP A 801 -6.32 -13.21 -18.22
C ASP A 801 -7.79 -13.59 -18.50
N GLY A 802 -8.67 -13.43 -17.52
CA GLY A 802 -10.07 -13.82 -17.63
C GLY A 802 -10.32 -15.34 -17.65
N ALA A 803 -9.29 -16.16 -17.47
CA ALA A 803 -9.39 -17.62 -17.38
C ALA A 803 -9.30 -18.10 -15.92
N LEU A 804 -10.08 -19.11 -15.57
CA LEU A 804 -10.06 -19.74 -14.25
C LEU A 804 -9.60 -21.18 -14.34
N THR A 805 -8.54 -21.48 -13.62
CA THR A 805 -8.14 -22.87 -13.36
C THR A 805 -8.26 -23.16 -11.86
N ILE A 806 -8.62 -24.38 -11.52
CA ILE A 806 -8.73 -24.85 -10.14
C ILE A 806 -7.98 -26.17 -10.00
N ALA A 807 -6.90 -26.16 -9.22
CA ALA A 807 -6.06 -27.33 -8.99
C ALA A 807 -5.68 -27.44 -7.50
N PRO A 808 -6.62 -27.88 -6.63
CA PRO A 808 -6.38 -27.94 -5.19
C PRO A 808 -5.37 -29.04 -4.84
N THR A 809 -4.62 -28.79 -3.77
CA THR A 809 -3.66 -29.73 -3.20
C THR A 809 -4.08 -30.08 -1.76
N PRO A 810 -5.05 -30.97 -1.53
CA PRO A 810 -5.52 -31.33 -0.19
C PRO A 810 -4.43 -32.01 0.64
N ASP A 811 -4.40 -31.72 1.94
CA ASP A 811 -3.55 -32.42 2.91
C ASP A 811 -4.29 -32.66 4.22
N LYS A 812 -4.11 -33.85 4.81
CA LYS A 812 -4.79 -34.26 6.05
C LYS A 812 -4.43 -33.40 7.26
N SER A 813 -3.29 -32.72 7.22
CA SER A 813 -2.86 -31.85 8.32
C SER A 813 -3.77 -30.65 8.53
N LEU A 814 -4.54 -30.24 7.51
CA LEU A 814 -5.58 -29.22 7.63
C LEU A 814 -7.00 -29.74 7.79
N ASP A 815 -7.24 -31.07 7.61
CA ASP A 815 -8.54 -31.73 7.60
C ASP A 815 -9.48 -31.23 6.50
N TRP A 816 -9.64 -29.93 6.37
CA TRP A 816 -10.39 -29.24 5.30
C TRP A 816 -9.80 -27.86 5.05
N ALA A 817 -10.04 -27.33 3.85
CA ALA A 817 -9.77 -25.92 3.53
C ALA A 817 -10.82 -25.39 2.55
N LYS A 818 -11.08 -24.10 2.64
CA LYS A 818 -11.99 -23.37 1.76
C LYS A 818 -11.47 -21.96 1.53
N ALA A 819 -11.33 -21.59 0.26
CA ALA A 819 -11.07 -20.24 -0.20
C ALA A 819 -12.30 -19.67 -0.91
N THR A 820 -12.58 -18.40 -0.65
CA THR A 820 -13.55 -17.59 -1.40
C THR A 820 -12.80 -16.40 -1.95
N TYR A 821 -12.97 -16.13 -3.25
CA TYR A 821 -12.36 -14.98 -3.90
C TYR A 821 -13.41 -14.22 -4.72
N ASP A 822 -13.69 -12.97 -4.34
CA ASP A 822 -14.52 -12.04 -5.10
C ASP A 822 -13.66 -11.43 -6.23
N SER A 823 -13.49 -12.18 -7.30
CA SER A 823 -12.67 -11.85 -8.46
C SER A 823 -13.32 -10.76 -9.33
N PRO A 824 -12.59 -10.15 -10.28
CA PRO A 824 -13.20 -9.26 -11.28
C PRO A 824 -14.36 -9.88 -12.04
N ALA A 825 -14.36 -11.21 -12.23
CA ALA A 825 -15.44 -11.94 -12.90
C ALA A 825 -16.62 -12.30 -11.98
N GLY A 826 -16.47 -12.18 -10.67
CA GLY A 826 -17.46 -12.57 -9.66
C GLY A 826 -16.88 -13.54 -8.63
N ARG A 827 -17.76 -14.04 -7.78
CA ARG A 827 -17.36 -14.90 -6.65
C ARG A 827 -16.93 -16.28 -7.11
N ILE A 828 -15.70 -16.65 -6.76
CA ILE A 828 -15.12 -17.98 -6.95
C ILE A 828 -15.00 -18.64 -5.57
N VAL A 829 -15.41 -19.90 -5.46
CA VAL A 829 -15.19 -20.71 -4.25
C VAL A 829 -14.50 -22.00 -4.65
N SER A 830 -13.48 -22.38 -3.92
CA SER A 830 -12.87 -23.70 -3.96
C SER A 830 -12.61 -24.20 -2.56
N GLY A 831 -13.11 -25.37 -2.25
CA GLY A 831 -12.92 -26.02 -0.96
C GLY A 831 -12.82 -27.51 -1.09
N TRP A 832 -12.21 -28.14 -0.09
CA TRP A 832 -12.12 -29.58 0.04
C TRP A 832 -12.17 -30.01 1.50
N ARG A 833 -12.61 -31.26 1.70
CA ARG A 833 -12.70 -31.86 3.04
C ARG A 833 -12.40 -33.36 2.95
N TYR A 834 -11.62 -33.85 3.92
CA TYR A 834 -11.44 -35.28 4.13
C TYR A 834 -12.64 -35.91 4.85
N ASP A 835 -13.05 -37.10 4.38
CA ASP A 835 -13.92 -38.04 5.10
C ASP A 835 -13.19 -39.41 5.09
N GLY A 836 -12.45 -39.67 6.16
CA GLY A 836 -11.48 -40.75 6.21
C GLY A 836 -10.34 -40.55 5.19
N ASP A 837 -10.27 -41.40 4.16
CA ASP A 837 -9.28 -41.26 3.06
C ASP A 837 -9.87 -40.62 1.80
N ALA A 838 -11.19 -40.46 1.75
CA ALA A 838 -11.85 -39.77 0.64
C ALA A 838 -11.79 -38.25 0.79
N VAL A 839 -11.77 -37.55 -0.33
CA VAL A 839 -11.84 -36.07 -0.37
C VAL A 839 -13.07 -35.68 -1.15
N THR A 840 -13.89 -34.83 -0.55
CA THR A 840 -15.01 -34.15 -1.24
C THR A 840 -14.59 -32.73 -1.58
N TYR A 841 -14.92 -32.28 -2.79
CA TYR A 841 -14.61 -30.95 -3.29
C TYR A 841 -15.89 -30.14 -3.50
N GLU A 842 -15.84 -28.86 -3.13
CA GLU A 842 -16.88 -27.88 -3.36
C GLU A 842 -16.35 -26.74 -4.21
N PHE A 843 -17.09 -26.39 -5.28
CA PHE A 843 -16.72 -25.29 -6.16
C PHE A 843 -17.93 -24.38 -6.41
N GLU A 844 -17.70 -23.08 -6.53
CA GLU A 844 -18.67 -22.10 -7.05
C GLU A 844 -17.99 -21.29 -8.15
N ILE A 845 -18.58 -21.33 -9.35
CA ILE A 845 -18.08 -20.66 -10.54
C ILE A 845 -19.04 -19.51 -10.87
N PRO A 846 -18.58 -18.27 -11.03
CA PRO A 846 -19.46 -17.14 -11.34
C PRO A 846 -20.03 -17.23 -12.76
N ALA A 847 -21.12 -16.51 -12.98
CA ALA A 847 -21.72 -16.39 -14.32
C ALA A 847 -20.67 -15.85 -15.32
N ASN A 848 -20.82 -16.24 -16.58
CA ASN A 848 -19.93 -15.89 -17.69
C ASN A 848 -18.48 -16.45 -17.59
N LEU A 849 -18.21 -17.35 -16.66
CA LEU A 849 -16.90 -18.00 -16.50
C LEU A 849 -17.04 -19.53 -16.52
N THR A 850 -16.04 -20.21 -17.03
CA THR A 850 -15.87 -21.65 -16.85
C THR A 850 -14.57 -21.91 -16.09
N ALA A 851 -14.49 -23.01 -15.35
CA ALA A 851 -13.29 -23.39 -14.65
C ALA A 851 -12.73 -24.72 -15.17
N ASP A 852 -11.48 -24.74 -15.56
CA ASP A 852 -10.75 -25.97 -15.85
C ASP A 852 -10.19 -26.53 -14.53
N VAL A 853 -10.72 -27.70 -14.14
CA VAL A 853 -10.39 -28.34 -12.87
C VAL A 853 -9.47 -29.52 -13.11
N THR A 854 -8.40 -29.57 -12.31
CA THR A 854 -7.49 -30.74 -12.24
C THR A 854 -7.40 -31.19 -10.79
N LEU A 855 -7.83 -32.40 -10.49
CA LEU A 855 -7.77 -32.99 -9.17
C LEU A 855 -6.46 -33.80 -8.95
N PRO A 856 -6.01 -34.00 -7.71
CA PRO A 856 -4.78 -34.76 -7.41
C PRO A 856 -4.78 -36.20 -7.91
N ASP A 857 -5.95 -36.83 -8.05
CA ASP A 857 -6.11 -38.18 -8.58
C ASP A 857 -6.02 -38.24 -10.11
N GLY A 858 -5.76 -37.12 -10.79
CA GLY A 858 -5.58 -37.00 -12.24
C GLY A 858 -6.87 -36.74 -13.01
N ARG A 859 -8.04 -36.67 -12.35
CA ARG A 859 -9.30 -36.29 -13.02
C ARG A 859 -9.19 -34.87 -13.54
N LYS A 860 -9.61 -34.65 -14.79
CA LYS A 860 -9.68 -33.33 -15.43
C LYS A 860 -11.07 -33.14 -16.04
N PHE A 861 -11.66 -31.96 -15.79
CA PHE A 861 -12.96 -31.59 -16.32
C PHE A 861 -13.18 -30.10 -16.28
N THR A 862 -14.12 -29.59 -17.06
CA THR A 862 -14.50 -28.18 -17.07
C THR A 862 -15.85 -28.03 -16.34
N LEU A 863 -15.93 -27.05 -15.43
CA LEU A 863 -17.15 -26.68 -14.72
C LEU A 863 -17.79 -25.43 -15.36
N ALA A 864 -19.10 -25.53 -15.58
CA ALA A 864 -19.93 -24.39 -15.96
C ALA A 864 -20.21 -23.48 -14.72
N PRO A 865 -20.77 -22.26 -14.93
CA PRO A 865 -21.27 -21.44 -13.84
C PRO A 865 -22.21 -22.17 -12.89
N GLY A 866 -22.09 -21.90 -11.59
CA GLY A 866 -22.93 -22.51 -10.54
C GLY A 866 -22.14 -23.19 -9.44
N LYS A 867 -22.88 -23.91 -8.57
CA LYS A 867 -22.30 -24.67 -7.45
C LYS A 867 -22.15 -26.13 -7.83
N HIS A 868 -21.00 -26.70 -7.49
CA HIS A 868 -20.64 -28.07 -7.82
C HIS A 868 -20.07 -28.79 -6.61
N THR A 869 -20.37 -30.08 -6.47
CA THR A 869 -19.76 -30.99 -5.50
C THR A 869 -19.22 -32.20 -6.25
N VAL A 870 -17.96 -32.54 -6.02
CA VAL A 870 -17.27 -33.62 -6.76
C VAL A 870 -16.63 -34.64 -5.83
#